data_f5a09bebbe344ae3c98b3ed80fb6e541
#
_entry.id   f5a09bebbe344ae3c98b3ed80fb6e541
#
_cell.length_a   1.000
_cell.length_b   1.000
_cell.length_c   1.000
_cell.angle_alpha   90.00
_cell.angle_beta   90.00
_cell.angle_gamma   90.00
#
_symmetry.space_group_name_H-M   'P 1'
#
loop_
_entity.id
_entity.type
_entity.pdbx_description
1 polymer ?
#
loop_
_entity_poly.entity_id
_entity_poly.type
_entity_poly.pdbx_seq_one_letter_code
_entity_poly.pdbx_strand_id
1 'polypeptide(L)'
;MEDNSVCYIDVLRVGIVFSVRGRSVEILVDKTKNVPQLLFDGELIRNVSVGSYIKINKGFERIIGIIESETIKEDKLFEIENNYNQEKEKIQRVLQVKIIGYLENNSFEQGVKELPLIDNVCYILTKKEYDQVHAFIKNGDTPITIGTLASEKSKEISLGVNSLFASHIGIFGNTGSGKSYSLASLYHSLFKKYQNNSEFKKNAKFLLIDFNGEYINEDINSDEEDITIFNINKARFNLSTDSEDTLNKLPISSETINDHTFWSILLQATEKTQMPFIQSALSSFYLKDKLKSEEGLKDSIKSTLKLITTSITPNQEKNLVETFLDELQKFGLDLIITGIDTLKSYYSENLNFFAAKEDRRYYCIIDGQTYNSNKDDGFYENVISNKVDEYLKIKFKEFEANELSKIKLIFNFHYYYVIQKGYYHKEHIGHIIGRLDNRLKDLNKLVKIDPEPLFDRTLSIISLKNVNVQMRKLIPLLICHQVYREKKKNNRKEEYLNIIIDEAHNILSTNSVRESETWKDYRLETFEEIIKEGRKFGTFLTLASQRPSDISATIISQLHNYFLHRLINNKDIEAVEKTVSYLDKVSFESLPILPTGTCIVAGLAAKLPVVVKMNPLKKEFQPNSQTIKLTDFWGNIEVINFQEYEESGTVKDDDIPF
;
A
#
# COMPACT_ATOMS: atom_id res chain seq x y z
N MET A 1 62.18 3.34 -3.98
CA MET A 1 60.70 3.50 -4.00
C MET A 1 59.96 2.59 -3.00
N GLU A 2 60.65 1.80 -2.20
CA GLU A 2 60.03 0.87 -1.22
C GLU A 2 59.86 1.45 0.18
N ASP A 3 60.58 2.54 0.50
CA ASP A 3 60.50 3.14 1.87
C ASP A 3 59.26 4.02 2.12
N ASN A 4 58.57 4.47 1.07
CA ASN A 4 57.37 5.31 1.25
C ASN A 4 56.09 4.49 1.57
N SER A 5 56.04 3.20 1.24
CA SER A 5 54.84 2.37 1.46
C SER A 5 54.61 2.01 2.93
N VAL A 6 55.65 1.85 3.70
CA VAL A 6 55.57 1.51 5.12
C VAL A 6 55.08 2.71 5.96
N CYS A 7 55.56 3.92 5.64
CA CYS A 7 55.16 5.14 6.33
C CYS A 7 53.67 5.53 6.08
N TYR A 8 53.13 5.23 4.89
CA TYR A 8 51.72 5.47 4.54
C TYR A 8 50.73 4.57 5.32
N ILE A 9 51.12 3.32 5.58
CA ILE A 9 50.27 2.35 6.29
C ILE A 9 50.15 2.74 7.79
N ASP A 10 51.19 3.29 8.39
CA ASP A 10 51.18 3.68 9.80
C ASP A 10 50.28 4.91 10.09
N VAL A 11 50.10 5.80 9.17
CA VAL A 11 49.18 6.93 9.34
C VAL A 11 47.74 6.51 9.49
N LEU A 12 47.29 5.51 8.73
CA LEU A 12 45.92 4.99 8.75
C LEU A 12 45.68 3.97 9.87
N ARG A 13 46.73 3.53 10.57
CA ARG A 13 46.58 2.59 11.67
C ARG A 13 45.80 3.24 12.81
N VAL A 14 44.84 2.53 13.36
CA VAL A 14 43.99 2.96 14.46
C VAL A 14 44.42 2.29 15.78
N GLY A 15 44.73 1.00 15.73
CA GLY A 15 45.06 0.21 16.91
C GLY A 15 45.07 -1.28 16.62
N ILE A 16 44.83 -2.08 17.63
CA ILE A 16 44.87 -3.54 17.58
C ILE A 16 43.59 -4.17 18.17
N VAL A 17 43.26 -5.36 17.72
CA VAL A 17 42.18 -6.18 18.29
C VAL A 17 42.58 -6.63 19.70
N PHE A 18 41.78 -6.27 20.71
CA PHE A 18 41.99 -6.60 22.11
C PHE A 18 41.12 -7.79 22.57
N SER A 19 39.89 -7.89 22.08
CA SER A 19 38.95 -8.95 22.46
C SER A 19 38.07 -9.32 21.28
N VAL A 20 37.73 -10.61 21.14
CA VAL A 20 36.86 -11.13 20.10
C VAL A 20 35.76 -11.97 20.76
N ARG A 21 34.49 -11.59 20.55
CA ARG A 21 33.30 -12.30 21.06
C ARG A 21 32.30 -12.53 19.90
N GLY A 22 32.51 -13.55 19.09
CA GLY A 22 31.78 -13.79 17.89
C GLY A 22 32.00 -12.63 16.89
N ARG A 23 30.90 -11.94 16.47
CA ARG A 23 31.01 -10.78 15.58
C ARG A 23 31.33 -9.47 16.26
N SER A 24 31.31 -9.42 17.58
CA SER A 24 31.68 -8.23 18.36
C SER A 24 33.15 -8.29 18.72
N VAL A 25 33.88 -7.22 18.45
CA VAL A 25 35.30 -7.09 18.60
C VAL A 25 35.62 -5.81 19.36
N GLU A 26 36.48 -5.87 20.34
CA GLU A 26 37.01 -4.69 21.02
C GLU A 26 38.39 -4.33 20.42
N ILE A 27 38.55 -3.07 20.03
CA ILE A 27 39.80 -2.56 19.48
C ILE A 27 40.38 -1.53 20.44
N LEU A 28 41.62 -1.74 20.79
CA LEU A 28 42.42 -0.85 21.61
C LEU A 28 43.07 0.20 20.69
N VAL A 29 42.70 1.47 20.86
CA VAL A 29 43.20 2.57 20.01
C VAL A 29 44.61 2.96 20.44
N ASP A 30 45.51 3.14 19.50
CA ASP A 30 46.86 3.62 19.77
C ASP A 30 46.82 5.05 20.38
N LYS A 31 47.57 5.27 21.47
CA LYS A 31 47.55 6.54 22.23
C LYS A 31 47.86 7.75 21.39
N THR A 32 48.70 7.63 20.37
CA THR A 32 49.08 8.68 19.42
C THR A 32 47.94 9.05 18.46
N LYS A 33 46.86 8.28 18.40
CA LYS A 33 45.72 8.47 17.48
C LYS A 33 44.49 9.10 18.15
N ASN A 34 44.61 9.64 19.36
CA ASN A 34 43.55 10.33 20.07
C ASN A 34 43.36 11.78 19.56
N VAL A 35 43.31 11.96 18.22
CA VAL A 35 43.15 13.27 17.54
C VAL A 35 41.90 13.20 16.65
N PRO A 36 41.15 14.31 16.47
CA PRO A 36 39.90 14.32 15.69
C PRO A 36 40.12 14.16 14.21
N GLN A 37 41.29 14.55 13.70
CA GLN A 37 41.64 14.55 12.27
C GLN A 37 43.08 14.08 12.08
N LEU A 38 43.29 13.41 10.95
CA LEU A 38 44.61 12.91 10.52
C LEU A 38 44.94 13.54 9.17
N LEU A 39 46.19 13.88 8.94
CA LEU A 39 46.68 14.34 7.63
C LEU A 39 47.21 13.12 6.86
N PHE A 40 46.60 12.82 5.71
CA PHE A 40 46.99 11.73 4.84
C PHE A 40 46.93 12.19 3.37
N ASP A 41 48.03 12.00 2.65
CA ASP A 41 48.17 12.39 1.21
C ASP A 41 47.75 13.82 0.90
N GLY A 42 48.04 14.76 1.84
CA GLY A 42 47.65 16.17 1.71
C GLY A 42 46.19 16.50 2.02
N GLU A 43 45.36 15.51 2.36
CA GLU A 43 43.97 15.69 2.75
C GLU A 43 43.79 15.46 4.25
N LEU A 44 42.88 16.24 4.88
CA LEU A 44 42.47 16.05 6.26
C LEU A 44 41.39 14.96 6.29
N ILE A 45 41.75 13.80 6.85
CA ILE A 45 40.80 12.66 7.06
C ILE A 45 40.26 12.74 8.47
N ARG A 46 38.92 12.58 8.62
CA ARG A 46 38.32 12.40 9.94
C ARG A 46 38.78 11.08 10.56
N ASN A 47 39.16 11.14 11.82
CA ASN A 47 39.45 9.92 12.57
C ASN A 47 38.15 9.11 12.80
N VAL A 48 38.31 7.84 13.12
CA VAL A 48 37.19 6.96 13.39
C VAL A 48 36.41 7.38 14.64
N SER A 49 35.09 7.30 14.54
CA SER A 49 34.11 7.57 15.60
C SER A 49 32.97 6.57 15.53
N VAL A 50 32.05 6.60 16.48
CA VAL A 50 30.84 5.77 16.42
C VAL A 50 30.11 5.97 15.09
N GLY A 51 29.74 4.86 14.43
CA GLY A 51 29.16 4.84 13.08
C GLY A 51 30.18 4.79 11.94
N SER A 52 31.49 4.94 12.19
CA SER A 52 32.53 4.81 11.16
C SER A 52 32.85 3.34 10.87
N TYR A 53 33.33 3.08 9.65
CA TYR A 53 33.86 1.77 9.28
C TYR A 53 35.34 1.64 9.65
N ILE A 54 35.74 0.43 10.03
CA ILE A 54 37.12 0.10 10.34
C ILE A 54 37.50 -1.20 9.62
N LYS A 55 38.75 -1.27 9.16
CA LYS A 55 39.33 -2.45 8.53
C LYS A 55 40.24 -3.17 9.49
N ILE A 56 40.08 -4.47 9.63
CA ILE A 56 40.92 -5.37 10.43
C ILE A 56 41.65 -6.31 9.46
N ASN A 57 42.98 -6.29 9.48
CA ASN A 57 43.78 -7.15 8.64
C ASN A 57 44.11 -8.47 9.36
N LYS A 58 43.72 -9.58 8.73
CA LYS A 58 44.14 -10.93 9.17
C LYS A 58 44.86 -11.61 8.01
N GLY A 59 46.18 -11.49 7.97
CA GLY A 59 46.93 -11.92 6.81
C GLY A 59 46.51 -11.22 5.52
N PHE A 60 46.01 -11.96 4.54
CA PHE A 60 45.47 -11.42 3.29
C PHE A 60 44.00 -11.03 3.36
N GLU A 61 43.29 -11.45 4.38
CA GLU A 61 41.86 -11.12 4.56
C GLU A 61 41.70 -9.73 5.15
N ARG A 62 40.80 -8.96 4.55
CA ARG A 62 40.43 -7.60 4.98
C ARG A 62 39.01 -7.60 5.52
N ILE A 63 38.90 -7.72 6.83
CA ILE A 63 37.63 -7.79 7.56
C ILE A 63 37.14 -6.36 7.79
N ILE A 64 35.86 -6.09 7.52
CA ILE A 64 35.24 -4.78 7.72
C ILE A 64 34.26 -4.84 8.87
N GLY A 65 34.37 -3.88 9.77
CA GLY A 65 33.46 -3.68 10.88
C GLY A 65 32.93 -2.25 10.96
N ILE A 66 31.84 -2.07 11.68
CA ILE A 66 31.26 -0.78 12.05
C ILE A 66 31.46 -0.54 13.54
N ILE A 67 31.82 0.67 13.93
CA ILE A 67 32.00 1.05 15.34
C ILE A 67 30.63 1.32 15.95
N GLU A 68 30.20 0.49 16.91
CA GLU A 68 28.89 0.62 17.58
C GLU A 68 28.97 1.50 18.83
N SER A 69 30.08 1.46 19.54
CA SER A 69 30.29 2.30 20.74
C SER A 69 31.76 2.52 21.04
N GLU A 70 32.02 3.50 21.88
CA GLU A 70 33.32 3.89 22.34
C GLU A 70 33.33 3.98 23.86
N THR A 71 34.36 3.43 24.49
CA THR A 71 34.56 3.42 25.96
C THR A 71 35.98 3.73 26.32
N ILE A 72 36.21 4.12 27.54
CA ILE A 72 37.55 4.40 28.10
C ILE A 72 37.85 3.31 29.13
N LYS A 73 39.07 2.77 29.05
CA LYS A 73 39.63 1.91 30.11
C LYS A 73 40.81 2.62 30.76
N GLU A 74 40.87 2.59 32.08
CA GLU A 74 42.05 3.03 32.80
C GLU A 74 43.18 1.98 32.69
N ASP A 75 44.38 2.43 32.37
CA ASP A 75 45.56 1.60 32.29
C ASP A 75 46.14 1.45 33.70
N LYS A 76 45.79 0.34 34.40
CA LYS A 76 46.22 0.07 35.76
C LYS A 76 47.73 -0.11 35.91
N LEU A 77 48.48 -0.29 34.84
CA LEU A 77 49.96 -0.40 34.88
C LEU A 77 50.65 0.94 35.15
N PHE A 78 49.95 2.07 34.95
CA PHE A 78 50.48 3.42 35.24
C PHE A 78 50.43 3.81 36.73
N GLU A 79 49.81 3.08 37.61
CA GLU A 79 49.79 3.37 39.05
C GLU A 79 51.16 3.17 39.73
N ILE A 80 52.13 2.56 39.05
CA ILE A 80 53.44 2.16 39.65
C ILE A 80 54.53 3.22 39.39
N GLU A 81 54.33 4.14 38.41
CA GLU A 81 55.30 5.19 38.13
C GLU A 81 54.73 6.60 38.45
N ASN A 82 55.16 7.15 39.58
CA ASN A 82 54.83 8.49 40.09
C ASN A 82 55.30 9.60 39.15
N ASN A 83 54.47 10.01 38.19
CA ASN A 83 54.65 11.28 37.46
C ASN A 83 53.31 11.99 37.25
N TYR A 84 53.04 12.97 38.09
CA TYR A 84 51.80 13.79 38.14
C TYR A 84 51.44 14.59 36.90
N ASN A 85 52.26 14.57 35.85
CA ASN A 85 52.05 15.44 34.66
C ASN A 85 51.46 14.74 33.41
N GLN A 86 51.00 13.48 33.51
CA GLN A 86 50.54 12.75 32.33
C GLN A 86 49.13 12.09 32.50
N GLU A 87 48.14 12.86 32.97
CA GLU A 87 46.78 12.33 33.09
C GLU A 87 46.20 11.82 31.75
N LYS A 88 46.61 12.39 30.61
CA LYS A 88 46.21 11.93 29.28
C LYS A 88 46.75 10.53 28.90
N GLU A 89 47.83 10.10 29.49
CA GLU A 89 48.45 8.78 29.20
C GLU A 89 47.83 7.61 29.97
N LYS A 90 47.01 7.92 31.00
CA LYS A 90 46.28 6.92 31.79
C LYS A 90 45.01 6.40 31.09
N ILE A 91 44.53 7.14 30.10
CA ILE A 91 43.26 6.85 29.46
C ILE A 91 43.50 6.09 28.17
N GLN A 92 42.90 4.91 28.05
CA GLN A 92 42.97 4.09 26.87
C GLN A 92 41.59 4.00 26.23
N ARG A 93 41.48 4.46 24.99
CA ARG A 93 40.28 4.45 24.18
C ARG A 93 40.04 3.06 23.61
N VAL A 94 38.84 2.51 23.81
CA VAL A 94 38.42 1.19 23.31
C VAL A 94 37.19 1.36 22.44
N LEU A 95 37.27 0.86 21.22
CA LEU A 95 36.16 0.85 20.27
C LEU A 95 35.49 -0.52 20.28
N GLN A 96 34.17 -0.55 20.43
CA GLN A 96 33.38 -1.75 20.20
C GLN A 96 32.97 -1.79 18.76
N VAL A 97 33.37 -2.83 18.04
CA VAL A 97 33.19 -2.98 16.60
C VAL A 97 32.40 -4.23 16.31
N LYS A 98 31.41 -4.11 15.44
CA LYS A 98 30.65 -5.25 14.90
C LYS A 98 31.11 -5.56 13.48
N ILE A 99 31.52 -6.81 13.25
CA ILE A 99 31.91 -7.27 11.92
C ILE A 99 30.67 -7.31 11.03
N ILE A 100 30.78 -6.70 9.84
CA ILE A 100 29.69 -6.59 8.85
C ILE A 100 30.00 -7.32 7.56
N GLY A 101 31.29 -7.51 7.21
CA GLY A 101 31.69 -8.16 5.98
C GLY A 101 33.20 -8.20 5.79
N TYR A 102 33.60 -8.43 4.57
CA TYR A 102 35.01 -8.49 4.16
C TYR A 102 35.19 -7.97 2.73
N LEU A 103 36.40 -7.56 2.38
CA LEU A 103 36.76 -7.16 1.03
C LEU A 103 37.51 -8.31 0.33
N GLU A 104 36.93 -8.80 -0.79
CA GLU A 104 37.50 -9.82 -1.64
C GLU A 104 37.40 -9.38 -3.11
N ASN A 105 38.45 -9.61 -3.91
CA ASN A 105 38.48 -9.29 -5.34
C ASN A 105 37.98 -7.87 -5.71
N ASN A 106 38.34 -6.88 -4.92
CA ASN A 106 37.91 -5.48 -5.07
C ASN A 106 36.40 -5.25 -4.87
N SER A 107 35.65 -6.18 -4.27
CA SER A 107 34.25 -6.04 -3.90
C SER A 107 34.04 -6.23 -2.42
N PHE A 108 33.04 -5.57 -1.85
CA PHE A 108 32.58 -5.82 -0.48
C PHE A 108 31.55 -6.96 -0.49
N GLU A 109 31.79 -7.97 0.35
CA GLU A 109 30.86 -9.07 0.60
C GLU A 109 30.37 -9.03 2.04
N GLN A 110 29.02 -9.06 2.19
CA GLN A 110 28.37 -9.08 3.50
C GLN A 110 28.47 -10.46 4.13
N GLY A 111 28.76 -10.51 5.43
CA GLY A 111 28.84 -11.76 6.19
C GLY A 111 30.18 -11.93 6.86
N VAL A 112 30.37 -13.08 7.49
CA VAL A 112 31.61 -13.42 8.21
C VAL A 112 32.21 -14.65 7.56
N LYS A 113 33.33 -14.47 6.87
CA LYS A 113 34.13 -15.55 6.32
C LYS A 113 35.08 -16.10 7.40
N GLU A 114 35.76 -15.16 8.06
CA GLU A 114 36.67 -15.46 9.17
C GLU A 114 36.53 -14.41 10.26
N LEU A 115 36.83 -14.81 11.50
CA LEU A 115 36.91 -13.89 12.63
C LEU A 115 38.36 -13.42 12.81
N PRO A 116 38.60 -12.16 13.24
CA PRO A 116 39.93 -11.68 13.53
C PRO A 116 40.53 -12.39 14.76
N LEU A 117 41.84 -12.34 14.87
CA LEU A 117 42.58 -12.77 16.02
C LEU A 117 42.94 -11.56 16.88
N ILE A 118 43.22 -11.85 18.18
CA ILE A 118 43.82 -10.83 19.05
C ILE A 118 45.14 -10.39 18.44
N ASP A 119 45.50 -9.12 18.63
CA ASP A 119 46.63 -8.41 18.04
C ASP A 119 46.56 -8.17 16.52
N ASN A 120 45.47 -8.53 15.83
CA ASN A 120 45.30 -8.10 14.44
C ASN A 120 45.22 -6.55 14.36
N VAL A 121 45.94 -5.99 13.42
CA VAL A 121 46.02 -4.52 13.24
C VAL A 121 44.81 -3.99 12.57
N CYS A 122 44.32 -2.84 13.04
CA CYS A 122 43.13 -2.17 12.59
C CYS A 122 43.47 -0.83 11.90
N TYR A 123 42.79 -0.52 10.79
CA TYR A 123 43.05 0.64 9.95
C TYR A 123 41.78 1.40 9.60
N ILE A 124 41.91 2.70 9.37
CA ILE A 124 40.91 3.50 8.64
C ILE A 124 40.84 2.99 7.19
N LEU A 125 39.64 2.96 6.62
CA LEU A 125 39.46 2.60 5.21
C LEU A 125 40.08 3.71 4.31
N THR A 126 40.80 3.31 3.27
CA THR A 126 41.15 4.20 2.18
C THR A 126 39.90 4.62 1.41
N LYS A 127 39.92 5.73 0.68
CA LYS A 127 38.81 6.21 -0.15
C LYS A 127 38.33 5.11 -1.11
N LYS A 128 39.27 4.39 -1.74
CA LYS A 128 38.94 3.26 -2.64
C LYS A 128 38.19 2.14 -1.91
N GLU A 129 38.63 1.75 -0.71
CA GLU A 129 37.96 0.72 0.09
C GLU A 129 36.60 1.19 0.59
N TYR A 130 36.49 2.45 0.99
CA TYR A 130 35.23 3.07 1.35
C TYR A 130 34.24 3.08 0.19
N ASP A 131 34.70 3.38 -1.04
CA ASP A 131 33.88 3.30 -2.25
C ASP A 131 33.42 1.87 -2.56
N GLN A 132 34.27 0.87 -2.33
CA GLN A 132 33.93 -0.54 -2.50
C GLN A 132 32.85 -1.00 -1.50
N VAL A 133 32.91 -0.53 -0.26
CA VAL A 133 31.89 -0.82 0.77
C VAL A 133 30.53 -0.28 0.37
N HIS A 134 30.48 0.86 -0.30
CA HIS A 134 29.24 1.51 -0.79
C HIS A 134 28.87 1.16 -2.24
N ALA A 135 29.57 0.23 -2.87
CA ALA A 135 29.24 -0.25 -4.21
C ALA A 135 28.17 -1.34 -4.16
N PHE A 136 26.90 -0.94 -4.18
CA PHE A 136 25.76 -1.85 -4.03
C PHE A 136 25.28 -2.51 -5.32
N ILE A 137 25.79 -2.05 -6.48
CA ILE A 137 25.33 -2.52 -7.79
C ILE A 137 25.95 -3.88 -8.08
N LYS A 138 25.11 -4.88 -8.32
CA LYS A 138 25.55 -6.21 -8.73
C LYS A 138 25.96 -6.21 -10.22
N ASN A 139 26.90 -7.09 -10.58
CA ASN A 139 27.28 -7.25 -11.98
C ASN A 139 26.06 -7.56 -12.86
N GLY A 140 25.90 -6.80 -13.94
CA GLY A 140 24.76 -6.93 -14.87
C GLY A 140 23.48 -6.21 -14.45
N ASP A 141 23.45 -5.54 -13.28
CA ASP A 141 22.31 -4.70 -12.89
C ASP A 141 22.52 -3.25 -13.35
N THR A 142 21.43 -2.57 -13.62
CA THR A 142 21.44 -1.17 -14.08
C THR A 142 21.42 -0.21 -12.88
N PRO A 143 22.38 0.72 -12.75
CA PRO A 143 22.43 1.65 -11.63
C PRO A 143 21.30 2.68 -11.69
N ILE A 144 20.73 3.00 -10.52
CA ILE A 144 19.82 4.13 -10.31
C ILE A 144 20.27 4.91 -9.07
N THR A 145 20.57 6.19 -9.24
CA THR A 145 20.98 7.06 -8.12
C THR A 145 19.76 7.53 -7.35
N ILE A 146 19.70 7.20 -6.06
CA ILE A 146 18.57 7.50 -5.18
C ILE A 146 18.78 8.74 -4.31
N GLY A 147 20.04 9.12 -4.08
CA GLY A 147 20.38 10.24 -3.22
C GLY A 147 21.87 10.33 -2.96
N THR A 148 22.23 11.06 -1.91
CA THR A 148 23.59 11.20 -1.43
C THR A 148 23.73 10.65 -0.02
N LEU A 149 24.93 10.21 0.36
CA LEU A 149 25.21 9.79 1.73
C LEU A 149 25.01 10.97 2.69
N ALA A 150 24.25 10.78 3.76
CA ALA A 150 23.91 11.88 4.68
C ALA A 150 25.15 12.47 5.40
N SER A 151 26.16 11.64 5.69
CA SER A 151 27.43 12.05 6.29
C SER A 151 28.37 12.74 5.32
N GLU A 152 28.21 12.49 3.99
CA GLU A 152 29.10 13.01 2.95
C GLU A 152 28.29 13.37 1.69
N LYS A 153 27.95 14.65 1.56
CA LYS A 153 27.09 15.15 0.47
C LYS A 153 27.65 14.96 -0.94
N SER A 154 28.94 14.76 -1.08
CA SER A 154 29.64 14.51 -2.35
C SER A 154 29.49 13.07 -2.84
N LYS A 155 29.09 12.14 -1.94
CA LYS A 155 28.99 10.72 -2.24
C LYS A 155 27.59 10.35 -2.68
N GLU A 156 27.40 10.08 -3.97
CA GLU A 156 26.15 9.55 -4.51
C GLU A 156 25.95 8.07 -4.12
N ILE A 157 24.73 7.72 -3.78
CA ILE A 157 24.30 6.35 -3.50
C ILE A 157 23.44 5.87 -4.67
N SER A 158 23.93 4.85 -5.34
CA SER A 158 23.26 4.18 -6.45
C SER A 158 22.94 2.72 -6.09
N LEU A 159 21.72 2.28 -6.43
CA LEU A 159 21.26 0.92 -6.27
C LEU A 159 21.01 0.27 -7.63
N GLY A 160 21.00 -1.06 -7.69
CA GLY A 160 20.63 -1.77 -8.89
C GLY A 160 19.10 -1.78 -9.10
N VAL A 161 18.63 -1.52 -10.32
CA VAL A 161 17.21 -1.52 -10.68
C VAL A 161 16.57 -2.87 -10.38
N ASN A 162 17.21 -3.98 -10.79
CA ASN A 162 16.68 -5.31 -10.51
C ASN A 162 16.67 -5.63 -9.01
N SER A 163 17.76 -5.30 -8.31
CA SER A 163 17.86 -5.53 -6.86
C SER A 163 16.80 -4.76 -6.07
N LEU A 164 16.39 -3.59 -6.56
CA LEU A 164 15.44 -2.71 -5.90
C LEU A 164 14.00 -3.00 -6.31
N PHE A 165 13.68 -2.99 -7.62
CA PHE A 165 12.31 -3.03 -8.11
C PHE A 165 11.80 -4.46 -8.40
N ALA A 166 12.68 -5.46 -8.62
CA ALA A 166 12.26 -6.85 -8.67
C ALA A 166 12.18 -7.47 -7.26
N SER A 167 11.65 -6.68 -6.31
CA SER A 167 11.49 -7.03 -4.91
C SER A 167 10.38 -6.21 -4.26
N HIS A 168 9.93 -6.63 -3.07
CA HIS A 168 8.97 -5.85 -2.29
C HIS A 168 9.69 -4.75 -1.52
N ILE A 169 9.11 -3.54 -1.51
CA ILE A 169 9.70 -2.33 -0.92
C ILE A 169 8.80 -1.80 0.20
N GLY A 170 9.39 -1.47 1.36
CA GLY A 170 8.73 -0.76 2.45
C GLY A 170 9.31 0.64 2.63
N ILE A 171 8.45 1.66 2.67
CA ILE A 171 8.82 3.05 2.94
C ILE A 171 8.07 3.49 4.20
N PHE A 172 8.77 3.57 5.32
CA PHE A 172 8.16 3.85 6.61
C PHE A 172 8.67 5.16 7.20
N GLY A 173 7.79 5.90 7.88
CA GLY A 173 8.16 7.15 8.52
C GLY A 173 6.95 7.99 8.90
N ASN A 174 7.09 8.83 9.91
CA ASN A 174 6.02 9.69 10.39
C ASN A 174 5.61 10.76 9.37
N THR A 175 4.47 11.40 9.61
CA THR A 175 4.01 12.55 8.82
C THR A 175 5.10 13.64 8.81
N GLY A 176 5.37 14.20 7.63
CA GLY A 176 6.40 15.25 7.47
C GLY A 176 7.85 14.75 7.51
N SER A 177 8.12 13.45 7.60
CA SER A 177 9.49 12.90 7.55
C SER A 177 10.08 12.83 6.14
N GLY A 178 9.26 12.97 5.10
CA GLY A 178 9.67 12.87 3.69
C GLY A 178 9.32 11.56 3.00
N LYS A 179 8.46 10.73 3.58
CA LYS A 179 8.02 9.42 3.05
C LYS A 179 7.46 9.53 1.63
N SER A 180 6.40 10.34 1.41
CA SER A 180 5.76 10.52 0.10
C SER A 180 6.73 11.13 -0.92
N TYR A 181 7.59 12.03 -0.46
CA TYR A 181 8.65 12.60 -1.28
C TYR A 181 9.65 11.54 -1.76
N SER A 182 10.07 10.63 -0.88
CA SER A 182 11.00 9.55 -1.22
C SER A 182 10.38 8.56 -2.19
N LEU A 183 9.09 8.22 -2.01
CA LEU A 183 8.33 7.40 -2.95
C LEU A 183 8.31 8.06 -4.34
N ALA A 184 7.95 9.33 -4.41
CA ALA A 184 7.94 10.10 -5.67
C ALA A 184 9.33 10.17 -6.30
N SER A 185 10.40 10.46 -5.52
CA SER A 185 11.78 10.55 -6.01
C SER A 185 12.28 9.23 -6.58
N LEU A 186 11.97 8.11 -5.92
CA LEU A 186 12.38 6.78 -6.32
C LEU A 186 11.79 6.41 -7.70
N TYR A 187 10.47 6.56 -7.84
CA TYR A 187 9.79 6.23 -9.09
C TYR A 187 10.04 7.26 -10.20
N HIS A 188 10.19 8.55 -9.86
CA HIS A 188 10.62 9.56 -10.83
C HIS A 188 11.99 9.21 -11.44
N SER A 189 12.94 8.79 -10.61
CA SER A 189 14.27 8.39 -11.07
C SER A 189 14.19 7.16 -12.00
N LEU A 190 13.34 6.17 -11.70
CA LEU A 190 13.10 5.01 -12.55
C LEU A 190 12.49 5.42 -13.89
N PHE A 191 11.41 6.18 -13.87
CA PHE A 191 10.68 6.58 -15.06
C PHE A 191 11.54 7.50 -15.96
N LYS A 192 12.25 8.46 -15.38
CA LYS A 192 13.20 9.30 -16.13
C LYS A 192 14.24 8.48 -16.89
N LYS A 193 14.71 7.39 -16.30
CA LYS A 193 15.70 6.50 -16.92
C LYS A 193 15.12 5.73 -18.10
N TYR A 194 13.88 5.27 -18.00
CA TYR A 194 13.25 4.37 -18.97
C TYR A 194 12.14 4.99 -19.82
N GLN A 195 11.85 6.29 -19.68
CA GLN A 195 10.75 7.00 -20.36
C GLN A 195 10.75 6.84 -21.89
N ASN A 196 11.90 6.68 -22.51
CA ASN A 196 12.05 6.52 -23.97
C ASN A 196 12.15 5.05 -24.42
N ASN A 197 12.12 4.09 -23.49
CA ASN A 197 12.23 2.67 -23.82
C ASN A 197 10.85 2.08 -24.13
N SER A 198 10.67 1.60 -25.36
CA SER A 198 9.39 1.02 -25.83
C SER A 198 9.03 -0.28 -25.11
N GLU A 199 10.02 -1.14 -24.84
CA GLU A 199 9.80 -2.41 -24.13
C GLU A 199 9.40 -2.16 -22.68
N PHE A 200 9.97 -1.15 -22.02
CA PHE A 200 9.56 -0.74 -20.69
C PHE A 200 8.09 -0.31 -20.69
N LYS A 201 7.68 0.55 -21.63
CA LYS A 201 6.29 1.04 -21.71
C LYS A 201 5.29 -0.11 -21.97
N LYS A 202 5.69 -1.10 -22.74
CA LYS A 202 4.87 -2.28 -23.06
C LYS A 202 4.77 -3.24 -21.88
N ASN A 203 5.91 -3.60 -21.28
CA ASN A 203 6.01 -4.72 -20.35
C ASN A 203 5.96 -4.31 -18.88
N ALA A 204 6.24 -3.04 -18.53
CA ALA A 204 6.22 -2.58 -17.15
C ALA A 204 4.91 -1.83 -16.84
N LYS A 205 4.19 -2.29 -15.84
CA LYS A 205 2.93 -1.72 -15.37
C LYS A 205 3.05 -1.35 -13.89
N PHE A 206 2.54 -0.17 -13.57
CA PHE A 206 2.55 0.37 -12.21
C PHE A 206 1.14 0.80 -11.82
N LEU A 207 0.71 0.38 -10.65
CA LEU A 207 -0.56 0.78 -10.07
C LEU A 207 -0.30 1.53 -8.77
N LEU A 208 -0.58 2.82 -8.72
CA LEU A 208 -0.47 3.64 -7.52
C LEU A 208 -1.85 3.85 -6.90
N ILE A 209 -2.02 3.39 -5.67
CA ILE A 209 -3.19 3.63 -4.84
C ILE A 209 -2.87 4.77 -3.89
N ASP A 210 -3.52 5.90 -4.11
CA ASP A 210 -3.30 7.17 -3.42
C ASP A 210 -4.50 7.49 -2.52
N PHE A 211 -4.33 7.25 -1.20
CA PHE A 211 -5.40 7.48 -0.24
C PHE A 211 -5.68 8.94 0.05
N ASN A 212 -4.68 9.81 -0.12
CA ASN A 212 -4.77 11.22 0.28
C ASN A 212 -4.90 12.18 -0.92
N GLY A 213 -4.70 11.70 -2.16
CA GLY A 213 -4.68 12.53 -3.36
C GLY A 213 -3.39 13.36 -3.49
N GLU A 214 -2.27 12.84 -3.01
CA GLU A 214 -0.99 13.57 -3.01
C GLU A 214 -0.28 13.55 -4.37
N TYR A 215 -0.65 12.58 -5.24
CA TYR A 215 0.03 12.34 -6.53
C TYR A 215 -0.80 12.74 -7.75
N ILE A 216 -1.98 13.33 -7.54
CA ILE A 216 -2.81 13.92 -8.59
C ILE A 216 -2.88 15.41 -8.38
N ASN A 217 -2.53 16.20 -9.41
CA ASN A 217 -2.67 17.65 -9.38
C ASN A 217 -4.07 18.00 -9.90
N GLU A 218 -4.91 18.58 -9.06
CA GLU A 218 -6.32 18.91 -9.39
C GLU A 218 -6.42 20.13 -10.33
N ASP A 219 -5.35 20.94 -10.41
CA ASP A 219 -5.35 22.22 -11.15
C ASP A 219 -5.04 22.08 -12.66
N ILE A 220 -4.82 20.86 -13.17
CA ILE A 220 -4.45 20.64 -14.56
C ILE A 220 -5.63 20.04 -15.33
N ASN A 221 -6.17 20.81 -16.30
CA ASN A 221 -7.16 20.33 -17.26
C ASN A 221 -6.60 19.13 -18.05
N SER A 222 -7.47 18.17 -18.34
CA SER A 222 -7.16 16.86 -18.89
C SER A 222 -6.46 16.84 -20.26
N ASP A 223 -6.36 17.98 -20.95
CA ASP A 223 -5.89 18.09 -22.33
C ASP A 223 -4.51 18.72 -22.51
N GLU A 224 -3.88 19.24 -21.45
CA GLU A 224 -2.49 19.71 -21.51
C GLU A 224 -1.51 18.59 -21.24
N GLU A 225 -0.37 18.57 -21.95
CA GLU A 225 0.74 17.65 -21.70
C GLU A 225 1.16 17.72 -20.23
N ASP A 226 0.78 16.72 -19.51
CA ASP A 226 0.74 16.68 -18.07
C ASP A 226 2.14 16.48 -17.46
N ILE A 227 2.76 17.59 -17.09
CA ILE A 227 4.05 17.66 -16.40
C ILE A 227 3.88 17.35 -14.90
N THR A 228 3.09 16.38 -14.56
CA THR A 228 2.90 16.03 -13.13
C THR A 228 3.94 15.03 -12.64
N ILE A 229 3.95 14.82 -11.35
CA ILE A 229 4.86 14.08 -10.47
C ILE A 229 5.67 12.96 -11.15
N PHE A 230 5.09 12.25 -12.13
CA PHE A 230 5.75 11.20 -12.89
C PHE A 230 5.69 11.51 -14.39
N ASN A 231 6.82 11.85 -14.98
CA ASN A 231 6.90 12.11 -16.43
C ASN A 231 6.91 10.78 -17.21
N ILE A 232 5.75 10.12 -17.27
CA ILE A 232 5.51 8.89 -18.02
C ILE A 232 4.06 8.82 -18.47
N ASN A 233 3.79 7.99 -19.49
CA ASN A 233 2.43 7.72 -19.97
C ASN A 233 1.57 7.13 -18.83
N LYS A 234 0.53 7.86 -18.43
CA LYS A 234 -0.28 7.53 -17.25
C LYS A 234 -1.78 7.70 -17.47
N ALA A 235 -2.56 6.92 -16.71
CA ALA A 235 -3.99 7.12 -16.51
C ALA A 235 -4.23 7.60 -15.08
N ARG A 236 -5.18 8.49 -14.89
CA ARG A 236 -5.57 9.02 -13.58
C ARG A 236 -7.04 8.81 -13.35
N PHE A 237 -7.37 8.34 -12.17
CA PHE A 237 -8.72 8.10 -11.70
C PHE A 237 -8.92 8.84 -10.39
N ASN A 238 -9.54 10.01 -10.44
CA ASN A 238 -9.89 10.78 -9.23
C ASN A 238 -11.30 10.36 -8.81
N LEU A 239 -11.39 9.32 -8.00
CA LEU A 239 -12.65 8.70 -7.61
C LEU A 239 -13.38 9.56 -6.57
N SER A 240 -14.71 9.69 -6.70
CA SER A 240 -15.56 10.40 -5.74
C SER A 240 -16.88 9.65 -5.52
N THR A 241 -17.28 9.53 -4.25
CA THR A 241 -18.62 9.07 -3.88
C THR A 241 -19.62 10.22 -3.70
N ASP A 242 -19.14 11.46 -3.65
CA ASP A 242 -19.96 12.65 -3.34
C ASP A 242 -20.47 13.36 -4.59
N SER A 243 -19.80 13.19 -5.74
CA SER A 243 -20.17 13.74 -7.01
C SER A 243 -20.67 12.68 -8.00
N GLU A 244 -21.53 13.06 -8.92
CA GLU A 244 -21.97 12.23 -10.06
C GLU A 244 -21.06 12.41 -11.29
N ASP A 245 -19.85 12.90 -11.09
CA ASP A 245 -18.89 13.12 -12.17
C ASP A 245 -18.54 11.79 -12.86
N THR A 246 -18.89 11.71 -14.14
CA THR A 246 -18.77 10.50 -14.95
C THR A 246 -17.40 10.35 -15.61
N LEU A 247 -16.56 11.38 -15.60
CA LEU A 247 -15.34 11.45 -16.42
C LEU A 247 -14.19 10.62 -15.85
N ASN A 248 -14.16 10.39 -14.54
CA ASN A 248 -13.03 9.78 -13.84
C ASN A 248 -13.32 8.39 -13.26
N LYS A 249 -14.26 7.65 -13.84
CA LYS A 249 -14.61 6.31 -13.36
C LYS A 249 -13.55 5.27 -13.72
N LEU A 250 -13.31 4.36 -12.78
CA LEU A 250 -12.39 3.24 -12.95
C LEU A 250 -12.96 2.22 -13.95
N PRO A 251 -12.24 1.87 -15.02
CA PRO A 251 -12.69 0.84 -15.94
C PRO A 251 -12.61 -0.55 -15.31
N ILE A 252 -13.73 -1.29 -15.33
CA ILE A 252 -13.83 -2.67 -14.89
C ILE A 252 -14.43 -3.50 -16.00
N SER A 253 -13.85 -4.68 -16.28
CA SER A 253 -14.35 -5.56 -17.32
C SER A 253 -15.68 -6.24 -16.93
N SER A 254 -16.49 -6.59 -17.93
CA SER A 254 -17.69 -7.41 -17.72
C SER A 254 -17.37 -8.77 -17.09
N GLU A 255 -16.19 -9.34 -17.36
CA GLU A 255 -15.75 -10.59 -16.74
C GLU A 255 -15.63 -10.43 -15.22
N THR A 256 -15.07 -9.31 -14.75
CA THR A 256 -14.95 -8.98 -13.33
C THR A 256 -16.30 -8.79 -12.65
N ILE A 257 -17.23 -8.08 -13.30
CA ILE A 257 -18.59 -7.87 -12.76
C ILE A 257 -19.37 -9.20 -12.67
N ASN A 258 -19.08 -10.16 -13.53
CA ASN A 258 -19.70 -11.48 -13.48
C ASN A 258 -18.99 -12.47 -12.54
N ASP A 259 -17.90 -12.08 -11.89
CA ASP A 259 -17.18 -12.91 -10.92
C ASP A 259 -17.85 -12.85 -9.53
N HIS A 260 -18.21 -14.00 -8.99
CA HIS A 260 -18.78 -14.11 -7.64
C HIS A 260 -17.83 -13.64 -6.54
N THR A 261 -16.52 -13.74 -6.74
CA THR A 261 -15.52 -13.26 -5.77
C THR A 261 -15.58 -11.75 -5.62
N PHE A 262 -15.71 -11.02 -6.74
CA PHE A 262 -15.88 -9.57 -6.74
C PHE A 262 -17.05 -9.14 -5.83
N TRP A 263 -18.21 -9.76 -5.99
CA TRP A 263 -19.40 -9.45 -5.20
C TRP A 263 -19.28 -9.89 -3.76
N SER A 264 -18.64 -11.03 -3.51
CA SER A 264 -18.36 -11.50 -2.14
C SER A 264 -17.51 -10.48 -1.38
N ILE A 265 -16.51 -9.91 -2.03
CA ILE A 265 -15.67 -8.83 -1.47
C ILE A 265 -16.51 -7.57 -1.27
N LEU A 266 -17.19 -7.10 -2.31
CA LEU A 266 -17.95 -5.85 -2.27
C LEU A 266 -19.05 -5.85 -1.21
N LEU A 267 -19.75 -6.99 -1.06
CA LEU A 267 -20.85 -7.18 -0.11
C LEU A 267 -20.37 -7.65 1.26
N GLN A 268 -19.09 -7.89 1.46
CA GLN A 268 -18.52 -8.44 2.70
C GLN A 268 -19.30 -9.70 3.14
N ALA A 269 -19.42 -10.66 2.23
CA ALA A 269 -20.25 -11.83 2.42
C ALA A 269 -19.61 -12.83 3.40
N THR A 270 -20.44 -13.47 4.22
CA THR A 270 -20.00 -14.57 5.10
C THR A 270 -19.78 -15.84 4.29
N GLU A 271 -18.73 -16.60 4.61
CA GLU A 271 -18.30 -17.79 3.86
C GLU A 271 -19.38 -18.90 3.79
N LYS A 272 -20.01 -19.20 4.94
CA LYS A 272 -20.87 -20.38 5.07
C LYS A 272 -22.24 -20.27 4.38
N THR A 273 -22.79 -19.06 4.28
CA THR A 273 -24.17 -18.86 3.79
C THR A 273 -24.25 -17.86 2.66
N GLN A 274 -23.57 -16.72 2.78
CA GLN A 274 -23.73 -15.61 1.86
C GLN A 274 -22.90 -15.78 0.58
N MET A 275 -21.66 -16.27 0.67
CA MET A 275 -20.84 -16.56 -0.52
C MET A 275 -21.48 -17.66 -1.40
N PRO A 276 -21.97 -18.79 -0.89
CA PRO A 276 -22.68 -19.77 -1.71
C PRO A 276 -23.93 -19.19 -2.38
N PHE A 277 -24.68 -18.31 -1.72
CA PHE A 277 -25.82 -17.62 -2.32
C PHE A 277 -25.38 -16.75 -3.51
N ILE A 278 -24.32 -15.92 -3.34
CA ILE A 278 -23.77 -15.07 -4.39
C ILE A 278 -23.30 -15.92 -5.58
N GLN A 279 -22.57 -16.99 -5.30
CA GLN A 279 -22.07 -17.91 -6.32
C GLN A 279 -23.21 -18.55 -7.10
N SER A 280 -24.25 -19.03 -6.40
CA SER A 280 -25.43 -19.64 -7.00
C SER A 280 -26.20 -18.64 -7.87
N ALA A 281 -26.39 -17.41 -7.39
CA ALA A 281 -27.07 -16.36 -8.16
C ALA A 281 -26.35 -16.05 -9.48
N LEU A 282 -25.04 -15.78 -9.41
CA LEU A 282 -24.24 -15.43 -10.58
C LEU A 282 -23.90 -16.59 -11.52
N SER A 283 -24.01 -17.83 -11.03
CA SER A 283 -23.86 -19.04 -11.86
C SER A 283 -25.15 -19.44 -12.57
N SER A 284 -26.28 -18.77 -12.31
CA SER A 284 -27.57 -19.10 -12.93
C SER A 284 -27.59 -18.71 -14.41
N PHE A 285 -27.24 -19.67 -15.26
CA PHE A 285 -27.32 -19.52 -16.72
C PHE A 285 -28.74 -19.16 -17.17
N TYR A 286 -29.75 -19.77 -16.54
CA TYR A 286 -31.16 -19.53 -16.84
C TYR A 286 -31.57 -18.07 -16.64
N LEU A 287 -31.22 -17.45 -15.50
CA LEU A 287 -31.53 -16.04 -15.27
C LEU A 287 -30.76 -15.12 -16.22
N LYS A 288 -29.49 -15.40 -16.44
CA LYS A 288 -28.66 -14.61 -17.38
C LYS A 288 -29.17 -14.65 -18.80
N ASP A 289 -29.68 -15.81 -19.24
CA ASP A 289 -30.22 -15.97 -20.58
C ASP A 289 -31.56 -15.24 -20.75
N LYS A 290 -32.45 -15.35 -19.78
CA LYS A 290 -33.71 -14.61 -19.78
C LYS A 290 -33.54 -13.09 -19.83
N LEU A 291 -32.54 -12.56 -19.14
CA LEU A 291 -32.26 -11.11 -19.12
C LEU A 291 -31.64 -10.57 -20.43
N LYS A 292 -31.46 -11.40 -21.45
CA LYS A 292 -31.00 -10.97 -22.80
C LYS A 292 -32.14 -10.47 -23.71
N SER A 293 -33.41 -10.57 -23.28
CA SER A 293 -34.53 -10.10 -24.06
C SER A 293 -35.60 -9.42 -23.18
N GLU A 294 -36.37 -8.50 -23.78
CA GLU A 294 -37.46 -7.84 -23.07
C GLU A 294 -38.52 -8.87 -22.57
N GLU A 295 -38.86 -9.82 -23.44
CA GLU A 295 -39.82 -10.89 -23.12
C GLU A 295 -39.30 -11.74 -21.96
N GLY A 296 -38.03 -12.14 -21.99
CA GLY A 296 -37.41 -12.92 -20.90
C GLY A 296 -37.32 -12.16 -19.58
N LEU A 297 -37.13 -10.83 -19.61
CA LEU A 297 -37.19 -9.99 -18.41
C LEU A 297 -38.62 -9.95 -17.85
N LYS A 298 -39.66 -9.71 -18.69
CA LYS A 298 -41.08 -9.79 -18.29
C LYS A 298 -41.43 -11.15 -17.72
N ASP A 299 -40.98 -12.22 -18.36
CA ASP A 299 -41.17 -13.61 -17.87
C ASP A 299 -40.53 -13.87 -16.52
N SER A 300 -39.36 -13.27 -16.26
CA SER A 300 -38.69 -13.38 -14.96
C SER A 300 -39.48 -12.67 -13.85
N ILE A 301 -40.06 -11.51 -14.15
CA ILE A 301 -40.96 -10.79 -13.24
C ILE A 301 -42.22 -11.60 -12.99
N LYS A 302 -42.90 -12.09 -14.03
CA LYS A 302 -44.11 -12.94 -13.95
C LYS A 302 -43.85 -14.21 -13.13
N SER A 303 -42.73 -14.88 -13.41
CA SER A 303 -42.35 -16.11 -12.70
C SER A 303 -42.08 -15.89 -11.23
N THR A 304 -41.48 -14.76 -10.87
CA THR A 304 -41.21 -14.37 -9.49
C THR A 304 -42.49 -14.01 -8.76
N LEU A 305 -43.40 -13.25 -9.38
CA LEU A 305 -44.72 -12.95 -8.83
C LEU A 305 -45.54 -14.23 -8.63
N LYS A 306 -45.54 -15.15 -9.60
CA LYS A 306 -46.14 -16.46 -9.46
C LYS A 306 -45.57 -17.21 -8.25
N LEU A 307 -44.28 -17.27 -8.14
CA LEU A 307 -43.59 -17.94 -7.04
C LEU A 307 -43.96 -17.35 -5.68
N ILE A 308 -43.97 -16.02 -5.53
CA ILE A 308 -44.33 -15.33 -4.29
C ILE A 308 -45.79 -15.63 -3.92
N THR A 309 -46.72 -15.65 -4.88
CA THR A 309 -48.13 -15.77 -4.63
C THR A 309 -48.60 -17.22 -4.39
N THR A 310 -47.91 -18.22 -4.98
CA THR A 310 -48.28 -19.62 -4.91
C THR A 310 -47.53 -20.45 -3.86
N SER A 311 -46.41 -19.91 -3.30
CA SER A 311 -45.63 -20.63 -2.31
C SER A 311 -46.36 -20.72 -0.98
N ILE A 312 -46.36 -21.92 -0.36
CA ILE A 312 -46.92 -22.17 0.97
C ILE A 312 -45.71 -22.32 1.94
N THR A 313 -45.05 -21.22 2.24
CA THR A 313 -43.90 -21.22 3.15
C THR A 313 -44.21 -20.44 4.42
N PRO A 314 -43.53 -20.76 5.56
CA PRO A 314 -43.66 -19.95 6.78
C PRO A 314 -43.28 -18.46 6.56
N ASN A 315 -42.45 -18.18 5.55
CA ASN A 315 -41.97 -16.85 5.19
C ASN A 315 -42.94 -16.06 4.29
N GLN A 316 -44.14 -16.60 3.98
CA GLN A 316 -45.10 -15.88 3.16
C GLN A 316 -45.77 -14.78 3.98
N GLU A 317 -45.55 -13.55 3.59
CA GLU A 317 -46.08 -12.33 4.22
C GLU A 317 -47.01 -11.61 3.27
N LYS A 318 -48.02 -10.89 3.83
CA LYS A 318 -48.99 -10.11 3.05
C LYS A 318 -48.34 -9.13 2.07
N ASN A 319 -47.19 -8.53 2.44
CA ASN A 319 -46.58 -7.43 1.71
C ASN A 319 -45.45 -7.87 0.77
N LEU A 320 -45.22 -9.18 0.57
CA LEU A 320 -44.10 -9.65 -0.28
C LEU A 320 -44.21 -9.21 -1.74
N VAL A 321 -45.40 -9.10 -2.31
CA VAL A 321 -45.61 -8.62 -3.66
C VAL A 321 -45.22 -7.14 -3.77
N GLU A 322 -45.67 -6.30 -2.83
CA GLU A 322 -45.31 -4.90 -2.79
C GLU A 322 -43.81 -4.72 -2.62
N THR A 323 -43.21 -5.45 -1.68
CA THR A 323 -41.75 -5.41 -1.43
C THR A 323 -40.96 -5.80 -2.67
N PHE A 324 -41.40 -6.82 -3.41
CA PHE A 324 -40.73 -7.17 -4.68
C PHE A 324 -40.86 -6.08 -5.74
N LEU A 325 -42.04 -5.47 -5.89
CA LEU A 325 -42.24 -4.37 -6.83
C LEU A 325 -41.43 -3.12 -6.44
N ASP A 326 -41.31 -2.83 -5.13
CA ASP A 326 -40.44 -1.76 -4.64
C ASP A 326 -38.96 -2.00 -4.99
N GLU A 327 -38.52 -3.26 -4.92
CA GLU A 327 -37.15 -3.60 -5.33
C GLU A 327 -36.88 -3.37 -6.83
N LEU A 328 -37.92 -3.52 -7.67
CA LEU A 328 -37.83 -3.23 -9.11
C LEU A 328 -37.78 -1.71 -9.42
N GLN A 329 -38.08 -0.84 -8.46
CA GLN A 329 -37.99 0.62 -8.62
C GLN A 329 -36.67 1.20 -8.13
N LYS A 330 -35.86 0.43 -7.41
CA LYS A 330 -34.60 0.93 -6.87
C LYS A 330 -33.49 0.95 -7.92
N PHE A 331 -32.45 1.75 -7.67
CA PHE A 331 -31.24 1.81 -8.47
C PHE A 331 -31.47 2.29 -9.92
N GLY A 332 -32.42 3.20 -10.14
CA GLY A 332 -32.73 3.74 -11.46
C GLY A 332 -33.51 2.77 -12.37
N LEU A 333 -33.90 1.60 -11.87
CA LEU A 333 -34.73 0.65 -12.60
C LEU A 333 -36.15 1.20 -12.88
N ASP A 334 -36.63 2.14 -12.07
CA ASP A 334 -37.90 2.88 -12.27
C ASP A 334 -37.91 3.69 -13.61
N LEU A 335 -36.75 4.15 -14.07
CA LEU A 335 -36.59 4.82 -15.34
C LEU A 335 -36.61 3.84 -16.53
N ILE A 336 -36.18 2.59 -16.27
CA ILE A 336 -36.05 1.53 -17.26
C ILE A 336 -37.33 0.69 -17.34
N ILE A 337 -37.92 0.32 -16.19
CA ILE A 337 -39.16 -0.46 -16.06
C ILE A 337 -40.25 0.50 -15.56
N THR A 338 -41.06 1.01 -16.46
CA THR A 338 -42.14 1.94 -16.12
C THR A 338 -43.48 1.22 -15.93
N GLY A 339 -44.40 1.85 -15.18
CA GLY A 339 -45.71 1.28 -14.90
C GLY A 339 -45.77 0.39 -13.62
N ILE A 340 -44.69 0.29 -12.87
CA ILE A 340 -44.63 -0.47 -11.62
C ILE A 340 -45.59 0.12 -10.58
N ASP A 341 -45.71 1.47 -10.49
CA ASP A 341 -46.65 2.11 -9.55
C ASP A 341 -48.11 1.78 -9.89
N THR A 342 -48.45 1.74 -11.18
CA THR A 342 -49.80 1.34 -11.63
C THR A 342 -50.09 -0.12 -11.26
N LEU A 343 -49.14 -1.01 -11.50
CA LEU A 343 -49.26 -2.42 -11.15
C LEU A 343 -49.38 -2.61 -9.63
N LYS A 344 -48.61 -1.84 -8.87
CA LYS A 344 -48.62 -1.83 -7.40
C LYS A 344 -49.97 -1.35 -6.87
N SER A 345 -50.52 -0.26 -7.41
CA SER A 345 -51.88 0.22 -7.05
C SER A 345 -52.93 -0.81 -7.36
N TYR A 346 -52.87 -1.43 -8.55
CA TYR A 346 -53.80 -2.53 -8.91
C TYR A 346 -53.76 -3.67 -7.91
N TYR A 347 -52.57 -4.14 -7.50
CA TYR A 347 -52.46 -5.22 -6.52
C TYR A 347 -52.88 -4.79 -5.11
N SER A 348 -52.60 -3.55 -4.71
CA SER A 348 -53.05 -3.05 -3.40
C SER A 348 -54.57 -3.04 -3.28
N GLU A 349 -55.28 -2.73 -4.36
CA GLU A 349 -56.74 -2.66 -4.40
C GLU A 349 -57.41 -4.04 -4.57
N ASN A 350 -56.86 -4.92 -5.40
CA ASN A 350 -57.51 -6.12 -5.84
C ASN A 350 -56.94 -7.43 -5.28
N LEU A 351 -55.65 -7.43 -4.88
CA LEU A 351 -54.98 -8.64 -4.38
C LEU A 351 -55.11 -8.77 -2.87
N ASN A 352 -55.86 -9.77 -2.44
CA ASN A 352 -56.11 -10.03 -1.04
C ASN A 352 -55.26 -11.20 -0.54
N PHE A 353 -54.87 -11.19 0.74
CA PHE A 353 -54.09 -12.23 1.36
C PHE A 353 -54.90 -12.88 2.49
N PHE A 354 -55.06 -14.20 2.41
CA PHE A 354 -55.66 -15.03 3.45
C PHE A 354 -54.58 -15.85 4.15
N ALA A 355 -54.54 -15.81 5.44
CA ALA A 355 -53.63 -16.59 6.29
C ALA A 355 -54.37 -17.32 7.40
N ALA A 356 -54.48 -18.62 7.25
CA ALA A 356 -54.90 -19.54 8.33
C ALA A 356 -53.74 -20.50 8.61
N LYS A 357 -53.81 -21.28 9.70
CA LYS A 357 -52.73 -22.15 10.18
C LYS A 357 -52.20 -23.13 9.11
N GLU A 358 -53.08 -23.57 8.21
CA GLU A 358 -52.74 -24.52 7.12
C GLU A 358 -53.02 -23.97 5.72
N ASP A 359 -53.52 -22.75 5.59
CA ASP A 359 -53.86 -22.13 4.31
C ASP A 359 -53.36 -20.67 4.27
N ARG A 360 -52.33 -20.46 3.49
CA ARG A 360 -51.79 -19.13 3.19
C ARG A 360 -51.85 -18.92 1.69
N ARG A 361 -52.71 -18.03 1.22
CA ARG A 361 -52.94 -17.79 -0.20
C ARG A 361 -53.21 -16.34 -0.53
N TYR A 362 -52.91 -15.98 -1.75
CA TYR A 362 -53.40 -14.76 -2.37
C TYR A 362 -54.66 -15.09 -3.19
N TYR A 363 -55.63 -14.18 -3.22
CA TYR A 363 -56.77 -14.27 -4.08
C TYR A 363 -57.11 -12.88 -4.64
N CYS A 364 -57.71 -12.85 -5.83
CA CYS A 364 -58.14 -11.65 -6.51
C CYS A 364 -59.53 -11.82 -7.03
N ILE A 365 -60.36 -10.77 -6.94
CA ILE A 365 -61.74 -10.77 -7.47
C ILE A 365 -61.74 -9.84 -8.70
N ILE A 366 -61.99 -10.38 -9.88
CA ILE A 366 -62.04 -9.61 -11.14
C ILE A 366 -63.41 -9.95 -11.76
N ASP A 367 -64.19 -8.93 -12.06
CA ASP A 367 -65.54 -9.05 -12.70
C ASP A 367 -66.46 -10.06 -12.02
N GLY A 368 -66.39 -10.14 -10.68
CA GLY A 368 -67.22 -11.07 -9.89
C GLY A 368 -66.68 -12.51 -9.82
N GLN A 369 -65.58 -12.80 -10.52
CA GLN A 369 -64.91 -14.10 -10.47
C GLN A 369 -63.75 -14.06 -9.50
N THR A 370 -63.64 -15.06 -8.59
CA THR A 370 -62.57 -15.20 -7.62
C THR A 370 -61.47 -16.12 -8.14
N TYR A 371 -60.29 -15.59 -8.31
CA TYR A 371 -59.07 -16.34 -8.66
C TYR A 371 -58.23 -16.61 -7.42
N ASN A 372 -57.86 -17.84 -7.17
CA ASN A 372 -57.08 -18.27 -6.00
C ASN A 372 -55.70 -18.78 -6.40
N SER A 373 -54.65 -18.28 -5.78
CA SER A 373 -53.28 -18.70 -6.06
C SER A 373 -53.01 -20.19 -5.78
N ASN A 374 -53.70 -20.79 -4.80
CA ASN A 374 -53.55 -22.22 -4.45
C ASN A 374 -54.13 -23.17 -5.49
N LYS A 375 -55.10 -22.73 -6.25
CA LYS A 375 -55.83 -23.58 -7.23
C LYS A 375 -55.33 -23.37 -8.66
N ASP A 376 -54.65 -22.28 -8.91
CA ASP A 376 -54.12 -21.81 -10.23
C ASP A 376 -55.21 -21.78 -11.33
N ASP A 377 -56.50 -21.67 -10.96
CA ASP A 377 -57.65 -21.61 -11.86
C ASP A 377 -57.63 -20.27 -12.62
N GLY A 378 -56.69 -20.10 -13.54
CA GLY A 378 -56.49 -18.86 -14.28
C GLY A 378 -55.86 -17.71 -13.48
N PHE A 379 -55.48 -17.93 -12.23
CA PHE A 379 -54.82 -16.89 -11.38
C PHE A 379 -53.59 -16.35 -12.05
N TYR A 380 -52.70 -17.24 -12.51
CA TYR A 380 -51.46 -16.81 -13.18
C TYR A 380 -51.76 -15.97 -14.43
N GLU A 381 -52.64 -16.41 -15.28
CA GLU A 381 -52.95 -15.72 -16.54
C GLU A 381 -53.66 -14.38 -16.31
N ASN A 382 -54.73 -14.35 -15.53
CA ASN A 382 -55.61 -13.18 -15.40
C ASN A 382 -55.06 -12.16 -14.37
N VAL A 383 -54.40 -12.62 -13.29
CA VAL A 383 -53.92 -11.74 -12.21
C VAL A 383 -52.48 -11.31 -12.39
N ILE A 384 -51.63 -12.20 -12.96
CA ILE A 384 -50.19 -11.92 -13.08
C ILE A 384 -49.81 -11.60 -14.52
N SER A 385 -49.91 -12.57 -15.44
CA SER A 385 -49.36 -12.44 -16.81
C SER A 385 -49.99 -11.28 -17.56
N ASN A 386 -51.32 -11.23 -17.69
CA ASN A 386 -52.01 -10.18 -18.40
C ASN A 386 -51.78 -8.81 -17.78
N LYS A 387 -51.72 -8.69 -16.45
CA LYS A 387 -51.53 -7.42 -15.78
C LYS A 387 -50.10 -6.90 -15.88
N VAL A 388 -49.11 -7.80 -15.83
CA VAL A 388 -47.69 -7.43 -16.11
C VAL A 388 -47.55 -6.94 -17.54
N ASP A 389 -48.14 -7.60 -18.51
CA ASP A 389 -48.06 -7.18 -19.93
C ASP A 389 -48.80 -5.87 -20.19
N GLU A 390 -49.93 -5.65 -19.53
CA GLU A 390 -50.76 -4.45 -19.65
C GLU A 390 -50.05 -3.21 -19.08
N TYR A 391 -49.48 -3.33 -17.87
CA TYR A 391 -48.96 -2.17 -17.15
C TYR A 391 -47.47 -1.93 -17.33
N LEU A 392 -46.63 -2.98 -17.42
CA LEU A 392 -45.19 -2.80 -17.49
C LEU A 392 -44.67 -2.54 -18.89
N LYS A 393 -43.95 -1.44 -19.04
CA LYS A 393 -43.21 -1.10 -20.26
C LYS A 393 -41.72 -1.04 -19.93
N ILE A 394 -40.91 -1.71 -20.75
CA ILE A 394 -39.46 -1.85 -20.52
C ILE A 394 -38.70 -1.14 -21.63
N LYS A 395 -37.81 -0.22 -21.26
CA LYS A 395 -36.85 0.40 -22.18
C LYS A 395 -35.64 -0.54 -22.32
N PHE A 396 -35.79 -1.61 -23.06
CA PHE A 396 -34.86 -2.71 -23.10
C PHE A 396 -33.44 -2.32 -23.52
N LYS A 397 -33.28 -1.38 -24.47
CA LYS A 397 -31.94 -0.90 -24.88
C LYS A 397 -31.17 -0.24 -23.74
N GLU A 398 -31.83 0.55 -22.90
CA GLU A 398 -31.21 1.18 -21.72
C GLU A 398 -30.85 0.12 -20.66
N PHE A 399 -31.71 -0.89 -20.51
CA PHE A 399 -31.46 -2.03 -19.64
C PHE A 399 -30.26 -2.86 -20.12
N GLU A 400 -30.22 -3.17 -21.42
CA GLU A 400 -29.16 -3.98 -22.03
C GLU A 400 -27.78 -3.31 -21.85
N ALA A 401 -27.71 -1.99 -21.89
CA ALA A 401 -26.48 -1.24 -21.65
C ALA A 401 -26.05 -1.16 -20.18
N ASN A 402 -26.94 -1.53 -19.22
CA ASN A 402 -26.67 -1.37 -17.80
C ASN A 402 -26.41 -2.72 -17.10
N GLU A 403 -25.14 -3.16 -17.10
CA GLU A 403 -24.73 -4.42 -16.47
C GLU A 403 -25.01 -4.46 -14.95
N LEU A 404 -24.87 -3.35 -14.23
CA LEU A 404 -25.13 -3.30 -12.79
C LEU A 404 -26.62 -3.52 -12.49
N SER A 405 -27.51 -3.01 -13.32
CA SER A 405 -28.95 -3.27 -13.20
C SER A 405 -29.30 -4.73 -13.47
N LYS A 406 -28.64 -5.38 -14.44
CA LYS A 406 -28.79 -6.82 -14.68
C LYS A 406 -28.38 -7.64 -13.45
N ILE A 407 -27.22 -7.32 -12.89
CA ILE A 407 -26.72 -7.98 -11.67
C ILE A 407 -27.70 -7.80 -10.52
N LYS A 408 -28.22 -6.58 -10.29
CA LYS A 408 -29.23 -6.35 -9.26
C LYS A 408 -30.44 -7.26 -9.44
N LEU A 409 -30.97 -7.36 -10.64
CA LEU A 409 -32.14 -8.21 -10.91
C LEU A 409 -31.83 -9.69 -10.73
N ILE A 410 -30.64 -10.16 -11.14
CA ILE A 410 -30.18 -11.53 -10.90
C ILE A 410 -30.22 -11.86 -9.40
N PHE A 411 -29.64 -10.97 -8.56
CA PHE A 411 -29.66 -11.19 -7.10
C PHE A 411 -31.08 -11.18 -6.55
N ASN A 412 -31.94 -10.25 -6.98
CA ASN A 412 -33.30 -10.14 -6.50
C ASN A 412 -34.14 -11.37 -6.92
N PHE A 413 -34.16 -11.75 -8.19
CA PHE A 413 -34.89 -12.93 -8.64
C PHE A 413 -34.42 -14.21 -7.94
N HIS A 414 -33.09 -14.36 -7.82
CA HIS A 414 -32.52 -15.51 -7.12
C HIS A 414 -32.87 -15.52 -5.62
N TYR A 415 -32.86 -14.35 -4.96
CA TYR A 415 -33.25 -14.21 -3.56
C TYR A 415 -34.70 -14.71 -3.32
N TYR A 416 -35.65 -14.20 -4.11
CA TYR A 416 -37.03 -14.65 -3.97
C TYR A 416 -37.17 -16.16 -4.27
N TYR A 417 -36.45 -16.64 -5.27
CA TYR A 417 -36.46 -18.08 -5.60
C TYR A 417 -36.01 -18.96 -4.43
N VAL A 418 -34.83 -18.66 -3.85
CA VAL A 418 -34.28 -19.54 -2.80
C VAL A 418 -35.04 -19.45 -1.46
N ILE A 419 -35.60 -18.28 -1.15
CA ILE A 419 -36.43 -18.10 0.06
C ILE A 419 -37.75 -18.82 -0.10
N GLN A 420 -38.45 -18.68 -1.24
CA GLN A 420 -39.73 -19.31 -1.46
C GLN A 420 -39.63 -20.82 -1.64
N LYS A 421 -38.48 -21.32 -2.06
CA LYS A 421 -38.21 -22.78 -2.08
C LYS A 421 -37.69 -23.33 -0.75
N GLY A 422 -37.43 -22.47 0.25
CA GLY A 422 -36.95 -22.88 1.56
C GLY A 422 -35.50 -23.33 1.62
N TYR A 423 -34.70 -22.98 0.60
CA TYR A 423 -33.25 -23.31 0.57
C TYR A 423 -32.45 -22.49 1.55
N TYR A 424 -32.88 -21.26 1.82
CA TYR A 424 -32.23 -20.33 2.75
C TYR A 424 -33.26 -19.66 3.66
N HIS A 425 -32.84 -19.31 4.88
CA HIS A 425 -33.62 -18.45 5.75
C HIS A 425 -33.46 -16.98 5.41
N LYS A 426 -34.57 -16.23 5.42
CA LYS A 426 -34.59 -14.78 5.12
C LYS A 426 -33.60 -13.99 5.95
N GLU A 427 -33.44 -14.34 7.23
CA GLU A 427 -32.53 -13.67 8.16
C GLU A 427 -31.05 -13.75 7.75
N HIS A 428 -30.63 -14.86 7.11
CA HIS A 428 -29.23 -15.07 6.74
C HIS A 428 -28.81 -14.29 5.48
N ILE A 429 -29.69 -14.16 4.49
CA ILE A 429 -29.36 -13.56 3.19
C ILE A 429 -30.06 -12.23 2.93
N GLY A 430 -31.10 -11.85 3.71
CA GLY A 430 -31.82 -10.59 3.53
C GLY A 430 -30.90 -9.35 3.68
N HIS A 431 -29.93 -9.40 4.58
CA HIS A 431 -28.95 -8.34 4.77
C HIS A 431 -28.04 -8.10 3.55
N ILE A 432 -27.86 -9.12 2.67
CA ILE A 432 -27.09 -8.94 1.43
C ILE A 432 -27.84 -8.03 0.48
N ILE A 433 -29.13 -8.22 0.30
CA ILE A 433 -29.96 -7.42 -0.63
C ILE A 433 -29.96 -5.96 -0.17
N GLY A 434 -30.11 -5.69 1.13
CA GLY A 434 -30.02 -4.33 1.66
C GLY A 434 -28.65 -3.67 1.45
N ARG A 435 -27.58 -4.44 1.62
CA ARG A 435 -26.22 -3.97 1.34
C ARG A 435 -25.96 -3.75 -0.15
N LEU A 436 -26.52 -4.62 -1.01
CA LEU A 436 -26.36 -4.54 -2.46
C LEU A 436 -26.80 -3.18 -3.01
N ASP A 437 -27.96 -2.68 -2.60
CA ASP A 437 -28.48 -1.40 -3.08
C ASP A 437 -27.53 -0.23 -2.77
N ASN A 438 -27.01 -0.17 -1.55
CA ASN A 438 -26.07 0.88 -1.15
C ASN A 438 -24.74 0.75 -1.88
N ARG A 439 -24.23 -0.46 -2.03
CA ARG A 439 -22.96 -0.71 -2.74
C ARG A 439 -23.05 -0.45 -4.23
N LEU A 440 -24.18 -0.78 -4.86
CA LEU A 440 -24.40 -0.49 -6.26
C LEU A 440 -24.43 1.02 -6.54
N LYS A 441 -25.04 1.82 -5.65
CA LYS A 441 -25.03 3.29 -5.77
C LYS A 441 -23.61 3.84 -5.73
N ASP A 442 -22.82 3.42 -4.72
CA ASP A 442 -21.43 3.85 -4.60
C ASP A 442 -20.61 3.34 -5.79
N LEU A 443 -20.76 2.08 -6.16
CA LEU A 443 -20.01 1.46 -7.26
C LEU A 443 -20.31 2.16 -8.60
N ASN A 444 -21.57 2.48 -8.88
CA ASN A 444 -21.96 3.17 -10.11
C ASN A 444 -21.31 4.56 -10.26
N LYS A 445 -21.00 5.22 -9.14
CA LYS A 445 -20.25 6.48 -9.14
C LYS A 445 -18.75 6.28 -9.40
N LEU A 446 -18.19 5.16 -8.96
CA LEU A 446 -16.75 4.91 -8.94
C LEU A 446 -16.24 4.17 -10.16
N VAL A 447 -17.09 3.32 -10.79
CA VAL A 447 -16.66 2.43 -11.88
C VAL A 447 -17.48 2.63 -13.15
N LYS A 448 -16.83 2.37 -14.28
CA LYS A 448 -17.48 2.18 -15.58
C LYS A 448 -17.16 0.78 -16.09
N ILE A 449 -18.12 0.14 -16.73
CA ILE A 449 -17.89 -1.15 -17.38
C ILE A 449 -17.30 -0.87 -18.75
N ASP A 450 -16.09 -1.30 -18.98
CA ASP A 450 -15.31 -0.98 -20.16
C ASP A 450 -14.50 -2.22 -20.57
N PRO A 451 -14.49 -2.60 -21.85
CA PRO A 451 -13.64 -3.68 -22.34
C PRO A 451 -12.15 -3.30 -22.33
N GLU A 452 -11.82 -2.01 -22.22
CA GLU A 452 -10.43 -1.56 -22.17
C GLU A 452 -9.76 -1.96 -20.84
N PRO A 453 -8.54 -2.50 -20.88
CA PRO A 453 -7.84 -2.90 -19.69
C PRO A 453 -7.45 -1.68 -18.84
N LEU A 454 -7.51 -1.83 -17.51
CA LEU A 454 -7.03 -0.85 -16.54
C LEU A 454 -5.57 -0.41 -16.81
N PHE A 455 -4.77 -1.26 -17.45
CA PHE A 455 -3.36 -1.06 -17.75
C PHE A 455 -3.05 -0.77 -19.21
N ASP A 456 -3.85 0.01 -19.89
CA ASP A 456 -3.46 0.54 -21.20
C ASP A 456 -2.22 1.44 -21.11
N ARG A 457 -2.03 2.14 -19.99
CA ARG A 457 -0.88 3.00 -19.72
C ARG A 457 0.18 2.32 -18.85
N THR A 458 1.38 2.87 -18.84
CA THR A 458 2.48 2.37 -17.99
C THR A 458 2.19 2.56 -16.50
N LEU A 459 1.61 3.73 -16.14
CA LEU A 459 1.24 4.07 -14.76
C LEU A 459 -0.26 4.34 -14.66
N SER A 460 -0.94 3.70 -13.72
CA SER A 460 -2.32 4.01 -13.34
C SER A 460 -2.33 4.53 -11.91
N ILE A 461 -2.86 5.75 -11.71
CA ILE A 461 -2.98 6.40 -10.39
C ILE A 461 -4.45 6.43 -10.00
N ILE A 462 -4.78 5.88 -8.86
CA ILE A 462 -6.14 5.86 -8.31
C ILE A 462 -6.17 6.67 -7.02
N SER A 463 -6.77 7.85 -7.07
CA SER A 463 -7.00 8.69 -5.90
C SER A 463 -8.30 8.31 -5.21
N LEU A 464 -8.21 8.11 -3.91
CA LEU A 464 -9.32 7.76 -3.02
C LEU A 464 -9.69 8.92 -2.07
N LYS A 465 -9.16 10.13 -2.28
CA LYS A 465 -9.34 11.30 -1.42
C LYS A 465 -10.82 11.59 -1.13
N ASN A 466 -11.66 11.57 -2.18
CA ASN A 466 -13.08 11.91 -2.12
C ASN A 466 -13.99 10.67 -2.05
N VAL A 467 -13.46 9.51 -1.68
CA VAL A 467 -14.19 8.25 -1.55
C VAL A 467 -14.58 8.01 -0.10
N ASN A 468 -15.80 7.55 0.16
CA ASN A 468 -16.26 7.26 1.51
C ASN A 468 -15.43 6.15 2.18
N VAL A 469 -15.41 6.13 3.52
CA VAL A 469 -14.55 5.24 4.33
C VAL A 469 -14.71 3.75 3.97
N GLN A 470 -15.93 3.34 3.61
CA GLN A 470 -16.20 1.94 3.30
C GLN A 470 -15.61 1.54 1.95
N MET A 471 -15.85 2.36 0.91
CA MET A 471 -15.32 2.08 -0.44
C MET A 471 -13.80 2.30 -0.52
N ARG A 472 -13.23 3.18 0.32
CA ARG A 472 -11.76 3.33 0.45
C ARG A 472 -11.02 2.04 0.78
N LYS A 473 -11.64 1.13 1.52
CA LYS A 473 -11.06 -0.17 1.84
C LYS A 473 -11.37 -1.23 0.78
N LEU A 474 -12.56 -1.16 0.19
CA LEU A 474 -13.04 -2.15 -0.76
C LEU A 474 -12.41 -2.00 -2.15
N ILE A 475 -12.34 -0.79 -2.68
CA ILE A 475 -11.81 -0.54 -4.04
C ILE A 475 -10.36 -1.01 -4.19
N PRO A 476 -9.41 -0.65 -3.30
CA PRO A 476 -8.04 -1.16 -3.41
C PRO A 476 -7.96 -2.69 -3.37
N LEU A 477 -8.74 -3.32 -2.48
CA LEU A 477 -8.76 -4.78 -2.38
C LEU A 477 -9.29 -5.44 -3.65
N LEU A 478 -10.42 -4.94 -4.19
CA LEU A 478 -11.01 -5.43 -5.43
C LEU A 478 -10.02 -5.33 -6.60
N ILE A 479 -9.37 -4.18 -6.75
CA ILE A 479 -8.43 -3.92 -7.84
C ILE A 479 -7.18 -4.78 -7.69
N CYS A 480 -6.57 -4.82 -6.50
CA CYS A 480 -5.37 -5.61 -6.27
C CYS A 480 -5.64 -7.10 -6.50
N HIS A 481 -6.78 -7.60 -6.01
CA HIS A 481 -7.20 -8.98 -6.23
C HIS A 481 -7.41 -9.28 -7.71
N GLN A 482 -8.15 -8.41 -8.43
CA GLN A 482 -8.39 -8.57 -9.87
C GLN A 482 -7.11 -8.60 -10.66
N VAL A 483 -6.27 -7.58 -10.49
CA VAL A 483 -5.03 -7.40 -11.24
C VAL A 483 -4.04 -8.55 -11.00
N TYR A 484 -3.93 -8.98 -9.74
CA TYR A 484 -3.09 -10.12 -9.40
C TYR A 484 -3.61 -11.42 -10.00
N ARG A 485 -4.92 -11.65 -9.96
CA ARG A 485 -5.57 -12.83 -10.56
C ARG A 485 -5.40 -12.87 -12.08
N GLU A 486 -5.56 -11.74 -12.77
CA GLU A 486 -5.30 -11.63 -14.21
C GLU A 486 -3.84 -11.93 -14.53
N LYS A 487 -2.92 -11.40 -13.73
CA LYS A 487 -1.49 -11.66 -13.89
C LYS A 487 -1.14 -13.14 -13.70
N LYS A 488 -1.74 -13.78 -12.68
CA LYS A 488 -1.58 -15.21 -12.39
C LYS A 488 -2.15 -16.09 -13.53
N LYS A 489 -3.30 -15.70 -14.11
CA LYS A 489 -3.95 -16.41 -15.23
C LYS A 489 -3.13 -16.31 -16.52
N ASN A 490 -2.64 -15.11 -16.84
CA ASN A 490 -1.90 -14.86 -18.08
C ASN A 490 -0.45 -15.38 -18.05
N ASN A 491 0.16 -15.49 -16.87
CA ASN A 491 1.50 -16.00 -16.57
C ASN A 491 2.59 -15.58 -17.60
N ARG A 492 2.53 -14.33 -18.08
CA ARG A 492 3.53 -13.77 -18.97
C ARG A 492 4.73 -13.33 -18.16
N LYS A 493 5.83 -14.07 -18.24
CA LYS A 493 7.06 -13.83 -17.47
C LYS A 493 7.73 -12.49 -17.80
N GLU A 494 7.48 -11.94 -18.98
CA GLU A 494 8.08 -10.69 -19.46
C GLU A 494 7.38 -9.44 -18.91
N GLU A 495 6.17 -9.58 -18.39
CA GLU A 495 5.42 -8.47 -17.85
C GLU A 495 5.73 -8.26 -16.38
N TYR A 496 6.09 -7.05 -16.02
CA TYR A 496 6.31 -6.57 -14.67
C TYR A 496 5.10 -5.79 -14.18
N LEU A 497 4.67 -6.04 -12.95
CA LEU A 497 3.64 -5.28 -12.26
C LEU A 497 4.14 -4.84 -10.89
N ASN A 498 4.09 -3.56 -10.61
CA ASN A 498 4.31 -3.03 -9.27
C ASN A 498 3.04 -2.34 -8.74
N ILE A 499 2.54 -2.83 -7.63
CA ILE A 499 1.41 -2.24 -6.90
C ILE A 499 1.99 -1.38 -5.79
N ILE A 500 1.76 -0.08 -5.88
CA ILE A 500 2.26 0.93 -4.96
C ILE A 500 1.08 1.38 -4.10
N ILE A 501 1.18 1.23 -2.79
CA ILE A 501 0.12 1.62 -1.86
C ILE A 501 0.69 2.68 -0.92
N ASP A 502 0.27 3.92 -1.10
CA ASP A 502 0.57 4.96 -0.12
C ASP A 502 -0.45 4.90 1.03
N GLU A 503 -0.02 5.22 2.23
CA GLU A 503 -0.77 5.04 3.48
C GLU A 503 -1.34 3.61 3.64
N ALA A 504 -0.50 2.61 3.39
CA ALA A 504 -0.85 1.20 3.35
C ALA A 504 -1.52 0.67 4.63
N HIS A 505 -1.33 1.33 5.78
CA HIS A 505 -2.03 0.98 7.02
C HIS A 505 -3.56 1.10 6.91
N ASN A 506 -4.10 1.90 5.97
CA ASN A 506 -5.54 2.00 5.76
C ASN A 506 -6.17 0.69 5.27
N ILE A 507 -5.40 -0.13 4.56
CA ILE A 507 -5.88 -1.40 4.02
C ILE A 507 -5.19 -2.62 4.64
N LEU A 508 -3.97 -2.50 5.16
CA LEU A 508 -3.19 -3.61 5.70
C LEU A 508 -3.21 -3.68 7.24
N SER A 509 -4.01 -2.82 7.91
CA SER A 509 -4.09 -2.80 9.37
C SER A 509 -4.69 -4.08 9.93
N THR A 510 -4.04 -4.62 10.97
CA THR A 510 -4.54 -5.69 11.82
C THR A 510 -5.50 -5.20 12.91
N ASN A 511 -5.50 -3.89 13.19
CA ASN A 511 -6.21 -3.25 14.30
C ASN A 511 -7.55 -2.62 13.87
N SER A 512 -8.44 -3.38 13.21
CA SER A 512 -9.76 -2.86 12.81
C SER A 512 -10.86 -3.34 13.76
N VAL A 513 -11.31 -2.47 14.66
CA VAL A 513 -12.37 -2.78 15.66
C VAL A 513 -13.76 -2.88 15.04
N ARG A 514 -13.98 -2.32 13.85
CA ARG A 514 -15.28 -2.24 13.18
C ARG A 514 -15.49 -3.28 12.07
N GLU A 515 -14.49 -4.08 11.77
CA GLU A 515 -14.56 -5.14 10.78
C GLU A 515 -14.82 -6.49 11.47
N SER A 516 -15.58 -7.38 10.82
CA SER A 516 -15.63 -8.79 11.28
C SER A 516 -14.26 -9.44 11.10
N GLU A 517 -13.88 -10.35 11.98
CA GLU A 517 -12.59 -11.05 11.90
C GLU A 517 -12.42 -11.77 10.56
N THR A 518 -13.46 -12.48 10.10
CA THR A 518 -13.44 -13.18 8.80
C THR A 518 -13.12 -12.24 7.63
N TRP A 519 -13.66 -11.02 7.66
CA TRP A 519 -13.41 -10.05 6.60
C TRP A 519 -11.98 -9.48 6.68
N LYS A 520 -11.51 -9.21 7.87
CA LYS A 520 -10.13 -8.76 8.11
C LYS A 520 -9.13 -9.82 7.64
N ASP A 521 -9.38 -11.10 7.97
CA ASP A 521 -8.51 -12.21 7.58
C ASP A 521 -8.47 -12.36 6.06
N TYR A 522 -9.62 -12.36 5.38
CA TYR A 522 -9.69 -12.42 3.91
C TYR A 522 -8.91 -11.28 3.24
N ARG A 523 -9.04 -10.06 3.75
CA ARG A 523 -8.31 -8.90 3.24
C ARG A 523 -6.80 -9.06 3.40
N LEU A 524 -6.36 -9.48 4.57
CA LEU A 524 -4.94 -9.71 4.85
C LEU A 524 -4.39 -10.89 4.03
N GLU A 525 -5.12 -11.99 3.92
CA GLU A 525 -4.74 -13.16 3.11
C GLU A 525 -4.49 -12.79 1.65
N THR A 526 -5.33 -11.95 1.06
CA THR A 526 -5.15 -11.48 -0.32
C THR A 526 -3.79 -10.80 -0.50
N PHE A 527 -3.42 -9.87 0.38
CA PHE A 527 -2.14 -9.18 0.29
C PHE A 527 -0.96 -10.05 0.72
N GLU A 528 -1.18 -10.97 1.67
CA GLU A 528 -0.18 -11.95 2.05
C GLU A 528 0.11 -12.95 0.92
N GLU A 529 -0.88 -13.35 0.14
CA GLU A 529 -0.68 -14.15 -1.07
C GLU A 529 0.17 -13.39 -2.09
N ILE A 530 -0.19 -12.12 -2.37
CA ILE A 530 0.57 -11.29 -3.31
C ILE A 530 2.02 -11.13 -2.88
N ILE A 531 2.29 -10.88 -1.60
CA ILE A 531 3.67 -10.66 -1.12
C ILE A 531 4.48 -11.95 -1.07
N LYS A 532 3.86 -13.08 -0.76
CA LYS A 532 4.53 -14.39 -0.68
C LYS A 532 4.79 -15.01 -2.06
N GLU A 533 3.85 -14.87 -2.98
CA GLU A 533 3.87 -15.58 -4.26
C GLU A 533 4.03 -14.67 -5.49
N GLY A 534 3.74 -13.37 -5.37
CA GLY A 534 3.71 -12.44 -6.48
C GLY A 534 4.99 -12.41 -7.32
N ARG A 535 6.15 -12.58 -6.66
CA ARG A 535 7.45 -12.64 -7.33
C ARG A 535 7.51 -13.69 -8.45
N LYS A 536 6.83 -14.83 -8.28
CA LYS A 536 6.78 -15.90 -9.29
C LYS A 536 6.06 -15.44 -10.56
N PHE A 537 5.16 -14.47 -10.43
CA PHE A 537 4.33 -13.94 -11.51
C PHE A 537 4.77 -12.52 -11.95
N GLY A 538 5.94 -12.03 -11.50
CA GLY A 538 6.42 -10.70 -11.80
C GLY A 538 5.60 -9.58 -11.15
N THR A 539 4.94 -9.86 -10.01
CA THR A 539 4.15 -8.89 -9.24
C THR A 539 4.86 -8.53 -7.95
N PHE A 540 5.02 -7.24 -7.71
CA PHE A 540 5.73 -6.70 -6.55
C PHE A 540 4.88 -5.64 -5.85
N LEU A 541 5.10 -5.50 -4.53
CA LEU A 541 4.45 -4.48 -3.71
C LEU A 541 5.45 -3.43 -3.27
N THR A 542 5.03 -2.16 -3.33
CA THR A 542 5.69 -1.05 -2.65
C THR A 542 4.71 -0.44 -1.67
N LEU A 543 5.02 -0.54 -0.39
CA LEU A 543 4.15 -0.12 0.70
C LEU A 543 4.74 1.10 1.38
N ALA A 544 4.01 2.23 1.37
CA ALA A 544 4.37 3.39 2.15
C ALA A 544 3.41 3.55 3.33
N SER A 545 3.91 3.76 4.55
CA SER A 545 3.07 3.90 5.74
C SER A 545 3.74 4.72 6.84
N GLN A 546 2.93 5.50 7.55
CA GLN A 546 3.34 6.19 8.77
C GLN A 546 3.17 5.33 10.04
N ARG A 547 2.51 4.17 9.95
CA ARG A 547 2.20 3.27 11.06
C ARG A 547 2.59 1.82 10.71
N PRO A 548 3.87 1.49 10.68
CA PRO A 548 4.30 0.11 10.42
C PRO A 548 3.76 -0.87 11.47
N SER A 549 3.60 -0.46 12.73
CA SER A 549 3.05 -1.33 13.78
C SER A 549 1.60 -1.79 13.54
N ASP A 550 0.82 -1.08 12.73
CA ASP A 550 -0.54 -1.47 12.39
C ASP A 550 -0.59 -2.52 11.27
N ILE A 551 0.45 -2.64 10.46
CA ILE A 551 0.53 -3.59 9.34
C ILE A 551 0.86 -4.99 9.86
N SER A 552 0.32 -6.04 9.22
CA SER A 552 0.63 -7.43 9.55
C SER A 552 2.15 -7.66 9.56
N ALA A 553 2.67 -8.24 10.65
CA ALA A 553 4.09 -8.59 10.78
C ALA A 553 4.54 -9.56 9.67
N THR A 554 3.64 -10.43 9.21
CA THR A 554 3.88 -11.32 8.06
C THR A 554 4.19 -10.51 6.80
N ILE A 555 3.43 -9.45 6.53
CA ILE A 555 3.64 -8.60 5.37
C ILE A 555 4.97 -7.84 5.50
N ILE A 556 5.23 -7.21 6.65
CA ILE A 556 6.47 -6.44 6.84
C ILE A 556 7.70 -7.34 6.70
N SER A 557 7.68 -8.55 7.27
CA SER A 557 8.81 -9.48 7.23
C SER A 557 9.14 -10.03 5.83
N GLN A 558 8.22 -9.96 4.89
CA GLN A 558 8.41 -10.36 3.49
C GLN A 558 8.89 -9.21 2.58
N LEU A 559 8.98 -8.00 3.10
CA LEU A 559 9.61 -6.90 2.38
C LEU A 559 11.13 -7.17 2.30
N HIS A 560 11.72 -6.80 1.17
CA HIS A 560 13.12 -7.07 0.89
C HIS A 560 13.99 -5.82 0.99
N ASN A 561 13.43 -4.66 0.70
CA ASN A 561 14.10 -3.38 0.77
C ASN A 561 13.29 -2.40 1.62
N TYR A 562 13.97 -1.66 2.47
CA TYR A 562 13.38 -0.73 3.42
C TYR A 562 13.98 0.65 3.26
N PHE A 563 13.10 1.66 3.26
CA PHE A 563 13.43 3.07 3.35
C PHE A 563 12.81 3.59 4.65
N LEU A 564 13.62 3.71 5.69
CA LEU A 564 13.17 4.06 7.03
C LEU A 564 13.46 5.53 7.29
N HIS A 565 12.42 6.35 7.23
CA HIS A 565 12.45 7.75 7.64
C HIS A 565 12.28 7.85 9.15
N ARG A 566 12.32 9.08 9.67
CA ARG A 566 12.13 9.35 11.09
C ARG A 566 10.86 8.69 11.63
N LEU A 567 11.02 7.84 12.63
CA LEU A 567 9.98 7.20 13.43
C LEU A 567 10.13 7.64 14.88
N ILE A 568 9.05 8.11 15.51
CA ILE A 568 9.07 8.64 16.87
C ILE A 568 8.36 7.70 17.84
N ASN A 569 7.31 7.00 17.37
CA ASN A 569 6.51 6.11 18.19
C ASN A 569 7.28 4.80 18.46
N ASN A 570 7.47 4.45 19.74
CA ASN A 570 8.20 3.25 20.14
C ASN A 570 7.60 1.96 19.55
N LYS A 571 6.27 1.84 19.44
CA LYS A 571 5.63 0.66 18.83
C LYS A 571 6.02 0.49 17.36
N ASP A 572 6.12 1.59 16.63
CA ASP A 572 6.52 1.57 15.22
C ASP A 572 8.00 1.20 15.07
N ILE A 573 8.85 1.71 15.96
CA ILE A 573 10.28 1.37 16.01
C ILE A 573 10.45 -0.11 16.34
N GLU A 574 9.77 -0.63 17.39
CA GLU A 574 9.80 -2.04 17.75
C GLU A 574 9.31 -2.98 16.65
N ALA A 575 8.25 -2.57 15.91
CA ALA A 575 7.74 -3.35 14.79
C ALA A 575 8.78 -3.49 13.69
N VAL A 576 9.50 -2.41 13.38
CA VAL A 576 10.61 -2.41 12.42
C VAL A 576 11.78 -3.22 12.97
N GLU A 577 12.17 -3.05 14.24
CA GLU A 577 13.28 -3.77 14.87
C GLU A 577 13.08 -5.28 14.83
N LYS A 578 11.89 -5.76 15.13
CA LYS A 578 11.57 -7.20 15.15
C LYS A 578 11.56 -7.83 13.75
N THR A 579 11.31 -7.02 12.71
CA THR A 579 11.12 -7.54 11.35
C THR A 579 12.30 -7.28 10.43
N VAL A 580 13.04 -6.20 10.63
CA VAL A 580 14.19 -5.80 9.79
C VAL A 580 15.49 -6.24 10.40
N SER A 581 15.88 -7.49 10.16
CA SER A 581 17.10 -8.10 10.70
C SER A 581 18.42 -7.49 10.20
N TYR A 582 18.34 -6.59 9.22
CA TYR A 582 19.51 -5.98 8.58
C TYR A 582 20.09 -4.77 9.33
N LEU A 583 19.32 -4.16 10.24
CA LEU A 583 19.72 -2.95 10.94
C LEU A 583 20.68 -3.28 12.10
N ASP A 584 21.68 -2.43 12.25
CA ASP A 584 22.53 -2.39 13.43
C ASP A 584 21.96 -1.46 14.51
N LYS A 585 22.51 -1.54 15.72
CA LYS A 585 22.02 -0.77 16.86
C LYS A 585 22.12 0.74 16.66
N VAL A 586 23.18 1.22 16.01
CA VAL A 586 23.39 2.66 15.74
C VAL A 586 22.34 3.19 14.79
N SER A 587 22.01 2.42 13.74
CA SER A 587 20.94 2.75 12.80
C SER A 587 19.59 2.84 13.49
N PHE A 588 19.25 1.92 14.40
CA PHE A 588 18.00 1.98 15.18
C PHE A 588 17.93 3.20 16.07
N GLU A 589 18.98 3.48 16.82
CA GLU A 589 19.04 4.64 17.72
C GLU A 589 18.96 5.97 16.97
N SER A 590 19.31 6.00 15.69
CA SER A 590 19.22 7.20 14.85
C SER A 590 17.82 7.46 14.26
N LEU A 591 16.93 6.45 14.21
CA LEU A 591 15.60 6.60 13.61
C LEU A 591 14.77 7.77 14.16
N PRO A 592 14.70 8.04 15.49
CA PRO A 592 13.91 9.14 16.03
C PRO A 592 14.43 10.53 15.66
N ILE A 593 15.71 10.65 15.33
CA ILE A 593 16.41 11.93 15.13
C ILE A 593 16.76 12.21 13.67
N LEU A 594 16.36 11.35 12.72
CA LEU A 594 16.65 11.55 11.31
C LEU A 594 16.07 12.88 10.80
N PRO A 595 16.86 13.67 10.04
CA PRO A 595 16.35 14.88 9.40
C PRO A 595 15.29 14.59 8.33
N THR A 596 14.42 15.55 8.05
CA THR A 596 13.42 15.46 6.98
C THR A 596 14.08 15.19 5.62
N GLY A 597 13.51 14.29 4.83
CA GLY A 597 14.05 13.89 3.52
C GLY A 597 15.28 12.98 3.58
N THR A 598 15.62 12.52 4.79
CA THR A 598 16.69 11.53 5.01
C THR A 598 16.07 10.21 5.46
N CYS A 599 16.61 9.10 4.98
CA CYS A 599 16.16 7.77 5.39
C CYS A 599 17.33 6.79 5.53
N ILE A 600 17.14 5.75 6.32
CA ILE A 600 18.02 4.58 6.32
C ILE A 600 17.53 3.64 5.23
N VAL A 601 18.40 3.32 4.29
CA VAL A 601 18.15 2.32 3.25
C VAL A 601 18.80 1.02 3.65
N ALA A 602 18.03 -0.05 3.71
CA ALA A 602 18.51 -1.37 4.11
C ALA A 602 17.79 -2.47 3.31
N GLY A 603 18.44 -3.62 3.12
CA GLY A 603 17.84 -4.80 2.46
C GLY A 603 18.70 -5.36 1.35
N LEU A 604 18.05 -6.03 0.38
CA LEU A 604 18.75 -6.73 -0.70
C LEU A 604 19.47 -5.81 -1.71
N ALA A 605 18.95 -4.60 -1.88
CA ALA A 605 19.54 -3.62 -2.80
C ALA A 605 20.73 -2.87 -2.18
N ALA A 606 20.73 -2.71 -0.85
CA ALA A 606 21.83 -2.10 -0.11
C ALA A 606 22.46 -3.17 0.79
N LYS A 607 23.69 -3.60 0.46
CA LYS A 607 24.40 -4.65 1.23
C LYS A 607 24.58 -4.28 2.70
N LEU A 608 24.58 -2.99 3.02
CA LEU A 608 24.69 -2.44 4.39
C LEU A 608 23.60 -1.37 4.60
N PRO A 609 23.11 -1.18 5.82
CA PRO A 609 22.30 -0.03 6.17
C PRO A 609 23.08 1.27 5.89
N VAL A 610 22.48 2.17 5.11
CA VAL A 610 23.10 3.47 4.80
C VAL A 610 22.09 4.59 5.01
N VAL A 611 22.55 5.69 5.58
CA VAL A 611 21.75 6.88 5.78
C VAL A 611 21.86 7.75 4.53
N VAL A 612 20.76 7.87 3.79
CA VAL A 612 20.71 8.53 2.49
C VAL A 612 19.82 9.77 2.59
N LYS A 613 20.32 10.90 2.11
CA LYS A 613 19.51 12.06 1.80
C LYS A 613 18.99 11.90 0.36
N MET A 614 17.66 11.76 0.21
CA MET A 614 17.04 11.50 -1.09
C MET A 614 17.29 12.61 -2.10
N ASN A 615 17.32 12.25 -3.39
CA ASN A 615 17.51 13.19 -4.48
C ASN A 615 16.46 14.31 -4.46
N PRO A 616 16.85 15.57 -4.67
CA PRO A 616 15.90 16.66 -4.76
C PRO A 616 15.02 16.53 -6.01
N LEU A 617 13.71 16.68 -5.83
CA LEU A 617 12.74 16.80 -6.91
C LEU A 617 12.47 18.26 -7.22
N LYS A 618 12.31 18.60 -8.49
CA LYS A 618 11.78 19.91 -8.89
C LYS A 618 10.36 20.05 -8.32
N LYS A 619 9.94 21.29 -8.09
CA LYS A 619 8.65 21.59 -7.45
C LYS A 619 7.46 20.94 -8.18
N GLU A 620 7.49 20.87 -9.49
CA GLU A 620 6.51 20.24 -10.37
C GLU A 620 6.35 18.71 -10.17
N PHE A 621 7.40 18.05 -9.67
CA PHE A 621 7.43 16.60 -9.42
C PHE A 621 7.27 16.23 -7.94
N GLN A 622 7.00 17.22 -7.08
CA GLN A 622 6.80 16.97 -5.66
C GLN A 622 5.35 16.57 -5.38
N PRO A 623 5.11 15.60 -4.48
CA PRO A 623 3.76 15.25 -4.05
C PRO A 623 3.12 16.40 -3.27
N ASN A 624 1.79 16.55 -3.36
CA ASN A 624 1.00 17.54 -2.64
C ASN A 624 0.83 17.15 -1.15
N SER A 625 1.96 16.96 -0.47
CA SER A 625 2.00 16.56 0.95
C SER A 625 2.36 17.71 1.89
N GLN A 626 2.41 18.95 1.39
CA GLN A 626 2.82 20.11 2.18
C GLN A 626 1.73 20.51 3.18
N THR A 627 2.13 20.74 4.42
CA THR A 627 1.27 21.35 5.44
C THR A 627 0.95 22.78 5.03
N ILE A 628 -0.33 23.17 5.15
CA ILE A 628 -0.77 24.54 4.90
C ILE A 628 0.01 25.49 5.82
N LYS A 629 0.64 26.50 5.23
CA LYS A 629 1.27 27.57 5.99
C LYS A 629 0.17 28.53 6.43
N LEU A 630 -0.20 28.47 7.69
CA LEU A 630 -1.28 29.28 8.24
C LEU A 630 -1.04 30.77 8.05
N THR A 631 0.23 31.20 8.11
CA THR A 631 0.62 32.60 7.93
C THR A 631 0.36 33.13 6.51
N ASP A 632 0.32 32.27 5.50
CA ASP A 632 0.00 32.67 4.13
C ASP A 632 -1.47 33.15 3.99
N PHE A 633 -2.34 32.72 4.92
CA PHE A 633 -3.78 33.03 4.94
C PHE A 633 -4.16 34.06 6.02
N TRP A 634 -3.32 34.28 7.05
CA TRP A 634 -3.62 35.18 8.16
C TRP A 634 -3.12 36.61 7.94
N GLY A 635 -2.48 36.89 6.81
CA GLY A 635 -1.84 38.17 6.50
C GLY A 635 -0.44 38.27 7.09
N ASN A 636 0.42 39.05 6.43
CA ASN A 636 1.77 39.30 6.90
C ASN A 636 1.73 40.16 8.16
N ILE A 637 2.00 39.55 9.30
CA ILE A 637 2.51 40.28 10.46
C ILE A 637 3.97 40.60 10.14
N GLU A 638 4.39 41.86 10.29
CA GLU A 638 5.80 42.24 10.16
C GLU A 638 6.65 41.28 10.98
N VAL A 639 7.52 40.53 10.32
CA VAL A 639 8.45 39.62 10.98
C VAL A 639 9.41 40.52 11.76
N ILE A 640 9.28 40.58 13.09
CA ILE A 640 10.27 41.20 13.94
C ILE A 640 11.55 40.39 13.76
N ASN A 641 12.53 40.97 13.04
CA ASN A 641 13.83 40.36 12.79
C ASN A 641 14.60 40.38 14.11
N PHE A 642 14.62 39.28 14.84
CA PHE A 642 15.38 39.14 16.08
C PHE A 642 16.90 39.33 15.90
N GLN A 643 17.41 39.36 14.67
CA GLN A 643 18.81 39.63 14.39
C GLN A 643 19.21 41.10 14.57
N GLU A 644 18.27 42.07 14.59
CA GLU A 644 18.61 43.47 14.86
C GLU A 644 18.79 43.76 16.36
N TYR A 645 18.44 42.85 17.27
CA TYR A 645 18.64 43.05 18.69
C TYR A 645 20.05 42.70 19.20
N GLU A 646 20.87 41.98 18.45
CA GLU A 646 22.24 41.65 18.85
C GLU A 646 23.25 42.76 18.51
N GLU A 647 22.95 43.69 17.60
CA GLU A 647 23.89 44.78 17.25
C GLU A 647 23.71 46.10 18.05
N SER A 648 22.65 46.27 18.82
CA SER A 648 22.39 47.51 19.56
C SER A 648 22.56 47.41 21.08
N GLY A 649 22.93 46.27 21.61
CA GLY A 649 23.05 46.02 23.06
C GLY A 649 24.50 45.92 23.56
N THR A 650 25.25 47.00 23.56
CA THR A 650 26.34 47.10 24.54
C THR A 650 25.72 47.21 25.95
N VAL A 651 25.53 46.07 26.59
CA VAL A 651 25.23 46.02 28.03
C VAL A 651 26.49 46.50 28.74
N LYS A 652 26.38 47.65 29.44
CA LYS A 652 27.41 48.09 30.37
C LYS A 652 27.36 47.12 31.58
N ASP A 653 28.56 46.68 31.97
CA ASP A 653 28.83 45.70 33.02
C ASP A 653 28.28 46.08 34.46
N ASP A 654 27.49 47.13 34.59
CA ASP A 654 27.04 47.66 35.90
C ASP A 654 25.60 47.29 36.30
N ASP A 655 24.86 46.53 35.49
CA ASP A 655 23.41 46.24 35.74
C ASP A 655 23.10 44.73 35.89
N ILE A 656 23.96 43.94 36.51
CA ILE A 656 23.60 42.59 36.96
C ILE A 656 23.35 42.59 38.46
N PRO A 657 22.11 42.58 38.94
CA PRO A 657 21.82 42.25 40.33
C PRO A 657 21.91 40.71 40.47
N PHE A 658 22.61 40.27 41.47
CA PHE A 658 23.00 38.96 41.95
C PHE A 658 22.05 37.81 41.69
#